data_6fb321e8675bb8fda94dc0a2417a7798
#
_entry.id   6fb321e8675bb8fda94dc0a2417a7798
#
_cell.length_a   1.000
_cell.length_b   1.000
_cell.length_c   1.000
_cell.angle_alpha   90.00
_cell.angle_beta   90.00
_cell.angle_gamma   90.00
#
_symmetry.space_group_name_H-M   'P 1'
#
loop_
_entity.id
_entity.type
_entity.pdbx_description
1 polymer ?
#
loop_
_entity_poly.entity_id
_entity_poly.type
_entity_poly.pdbx_seq_one_letter_code
_entity_poly.pdbx_strand_id
1 'polypeptide(L)'
;MKKHFILTVFLAFALFCGAQTPCWDGTIASSYNGGDGTPENPYQIANAEQLALLAQQTNNGTGGNVSYILTNDINLADCNGGFNEWVSIGNTIVTETDTIFRYFSGHFDGNGKMVSNLYQHQGEYFKGLFGCTNRAEIKNTNLSLVNIDNESEYAGALVAYAGLTDISNCNVSESIIKSTTGIAGGVVGFAGITFGMNGQIEDVSNISSCHILDVNIDGYWFTGGIVGRVNAYGNLTNTKVMVRDYAQYSIVDCSNNVICYVHGEKRVGGIVGMICFGTIDGCENNCSLSGGGNTGGICGAAGYYAIINNCLNNETGVVSGESHNGGIVGSAVISEINSCRNKATGSGYTFGGICGKASDDFIKDCVNEASFGEGISFCGGIVAQAAYGVYSGCVNYGNISGDYIVGGLIGMLGYDYVGGCANYGNVTGGEYTGGLVGLSYGYIANSYNRGSVSAANIQHTSGNFGVGGIAGRASSRHIYNVYNTGAVFNSDDPQNVYADYGNIVGWGDGSNNVYLNCYWLDDDNMPANGYHNMPNLPGSSSFYQGATPTSWILNEAQYGTTDMIEALNAGSEVVASIGFFSHMPLISSWSEDIEGINDGYPVVSSYPKYPLLGSEWYYGILNNDGNESYQYLSCVGDTVINHKKVKIIVKTNTLYDKSIRQSREYIYEYNGCVYWWHDPQQDSTMLYNFAANVGDEWTINVGTNSITMHVDEVGLVEYNDQVFRSLTISDENDIFSGTIVCSVGHITSFFPERLLENKDSFEMAGIRCYWEKGEIIYQDGDVDCDEIYSQWHFGVDEIVPDNGLDVYPNPSQGILYVKSGLINSEYLIVNMMGQTVASGIIVSDNQQIDISNLPNGVYLLKASFVDGSKAATRIVKQ
;
A
#
# COMPACT_ATOMS: atom_id res chain seq x y z
N MET A 1 -5.23 -5.66 -23.72
CA MET A 1 -6.65 -5.57 -24.11
C MET A 1 -7.36 -4.35 -23.52
N LYS A 2 -7.03 -3.86 -22.30
CA LYS A 2 -7.62 -2.62 -21.71
C LYS A 2 -7.33 -1.32 -22.50
N LYS A 3 -6.18 -1.21 -23.17
CA LYS A 3 -5.83 0.01 -23.97
C LYS A 3 -6.77 0.28 -25.16
N HIS A 4 -7.50 -0.70 -25.66
CA HIS A 4 -8.45 -0.51 -26.75
C HIS A 4 -9.87 -0.23 -26.26
N PHE A 5 -10.17 -0.47 -24.99
CA PHE A 5 -11.53 -0.27 -24.47
C PHE A 5 -11.79 1.22 -24.15
N ILE A 6 -10.80 1.91 -23.58
CA ILE A 6 -10.92 3.36 -23.27
C ILE A 6 -11.02 4.17 -24.55
N LEU A 7 -10.22 3.87 -25.58
CA LEU A 7 -10.31 4.56 -26.86
C LEU A 7 -11.63 4.26 -27.60
N THR A 8 -12.22 3.08 -27.40
CA THR A 8 -13.47 2.68 -28.07
C THR A 8 -14.69 3.31 -27.40
N VAL A 9 -14.65 3.57 -26.09
CA VAL A 9 -15.74 4.27 -25.40
C VAL A 9 -15.80 5.73 -25.84
N PHE A 10 -14.66 6.41 -26.01
CA PHE A 10 -14.63 7.82 -26.47
C PHE A 10 -14.89 7.95 -28.00
N LEU A 11 -14.52 6.95 -28.83
CA LEU A 11 -14.84 6.99 -30.27
C LEU A 11 -16.32 6.73 -30.58
N ALA A 12 -17.06 6.10 -29.67
CA ALA A 12 -18.50 5.90 -29.81
C ALA A 12 -19.30 7.20 -29.61
N PHE A 13 -18.72 8.22 -28.96
CA PHE A 13 -19.37 9.51 -28.74
C PHE A 13 -19.34 10.44 -29.96
N ALA A 14 -18.47 10.21 -30.92
CA ALA A 14 -18.28 11.14 -32.06
C ALA A 14 -19.23 10.94 -33.25
N LEU A 15 -20.22 10.02 -33.21
CA LEU A 15 -21.07 9.66 -34.34
C LEU A 15 -22.59 9.69 -34.08
N PHE A 16 -23.04 10.39 -33.02
CA PHE A 16 -24.46 10.72 -32.92
C PHE A 16 -24.72 12.15 -33.35
N CYS A 17 -25.06 12.31 -34.62
CA CYS A 17 -25.78 13.49 -35.10
C CYS A 17 -27.23 13.37 -34.56
N GLY A 18 -27.40 13.57 -33.25
CA GLY A 18 -28.69 13.66 -32.57
C GLY A 18 -29.28 15.05 -32.73
N ALA A 19 -30.59 15.16 -32.64
CA ALA A 19 -31.29 16.43 -32.60
C ALA A 19 -30.61 17.37 -31.56
N GLN A 20 -30.28 18.58 -31.94
CA GLN A 20 -29.69 19.56 -31.05
C GLN A 20 -30.55 19.68 -29.79
N THR A 21 -29.96 19.41 -28.61
CA THR A 21 -30.65 19.64 -27.33
C THR A 21 -31.11 21.10 -27.25
N PRO A 22 -32.34 21.37 -26.86
CA PRO A 22 -32.84 22.77 -26.76
C PRO A 22 -31.92 23.60 -25.86
N CYS A 23 -31.61 24.79 -26.27
CA CYS A 23 -30.94 25.80 -25.45
C CYS A 23 -31.81 26.24 -24.29
N TRP A 24 -31.22 26.88 -23.30
CA TRP A 24 -31.92 27.37 -22.11
C TRP A 24 -32.13 28.90 -22.21
N ASP A 25 -33.34 29.36 -21.92
CA ASP A 25 -33.71 30.80 -21.93
C ASP A 25 -33.55 31.48 -20.55
N GLY A 26 -32.95 30.78 -19.57
CA GLY A 26 -32.77 31.29 -18.20
C GLY A 26 -34.02 31.13 -17.29
N THR A 27 -35.11 30.56 -17.80
CA THR A 27 -36.33 30.37 -16.99
C THR A 27 -36.19 29.13 -16.08
N ILE A 28 -37.04 29.07 -15.03
CA ILE A 28 -37.09 27.98 -14.04
C ILE A 28 -38.43 27.27 -14.17
N ALA A 29 -38.42 25.96 -14.23
CA ALA A 29 -39.63 25.16 -14.28
C ALA A 29 -40.45 25.24 -12.98
N SER A 30 -41.74 24.97 -13.07
CA SER A 30 -42.63 24.89 -11.90
C SER A 30 -42.72 23.49 -11.32
N SER A 31 -42.29 22.46 -12.05
CA SER A 31 -42.32 21.03 -11.64
C SER A 31 -41.33 20.22 -12.43
N TYR A 32 -40.97 19.04 -11.89
CA TYR A 32 -40.20 18.02 -12.58
C TYR A 32 -41.02 17.26 -13.62
N ASN A 33 -40.39 16.49 -14.49
CA ASN A 33 -41.05 15.71 -15.54
C ASN A 33 -41.78 14.47 -14.98
N GLY A 34 -41.46 14.04 -13.75
CA GLY A 34 -42.03 12.90 -13.08
C GLY A 34 -41.26 12.56 -11.82
N GLY A 35 -41.67 11.46 -11.16
CA GLY A 35 -41.07 10.98 -9.92
C GLY A 35 -41.69 11.65 -8.69
N ASP A 36 -41.39 11.15 -7.52
CA ASP A 36 -41.78 11.66 -6.22
C ASP A 36 -40.60 11.97 -5.30
N GLY A 37 -39.36 11.79 -5.79
CA GLY A 37 -38.10 12.07 -5.09
C GLY A 37 -37.61 10.97 -4.16
N THR A 38 -38.30 9.81 -4.13
CA THR A 38 -37.79 8.64 -3.43
C THR A 38 -36.65 7.96 -4.24
N PRO A 39 -35.79 7.13 -3.62
CA PRO A 39 -34.78 6.38 -4.33
C PRO A 39 -35.37 5.44 -5.40
N GLU A 40 -36.55 4.87 -5.17
CA GLU A 40 -37.26 3.97 -6.10
C GLU A 40 -37.92 4.73 -7.26
N ASN A 41 -38.26 6.02 -7.05
CA ASN A 41 -38.94 6.86 -8.04
C ASN A 41 -38.39 8.29 -7.99
N PRO A 42 -37.12 8.52 -8.39
CA PRO A 42 -36.47 9.81 -8.30
C PRO A 42 -37.15 10.88 -9.17
N TYR A 43 -37.06 12.13 -8.77
CA TYR A 43 -37.51 13.24 -9.62
C TYR A 43 -36.80 13.24 -10.95
N GLN A 44 -37.56 13.29 -12.05
CA GLN A 44 -37.03 13.24 -13.41
C GLN A 44 -36.74 14.64 -13.93
N ILE A 45 -35.50 14.86 -14.31
CA ILE A 45 -35.02 16.12 -14.89
C ILE A 45 -34.73 15.88 -16.38
N ALA A 46 -35.51 16.53 -17.25
CA ALA A 46 -35.48 16.34 -18.68
C ALA A 46 -34.96 17.57 -19.46
N ASN A 47 -34.82 18.73 -18.82
CA ASN A 47 -34.39 19.98 -19.44
C ASN A 47 -33.71 20.93 -18.44
N ALA A 48 -33.15 22.03 -18.95
CA ALA A 48 -32.40 23.02 -18.18
C ALA A 48 -33.24 23.73 -17.13
N GLU A 49 -34.54 24.03 -17.44
CA GLU A 49 -35.46 24.71 -16.56
C GLU A 49 -35.73 23.87 -15.30
N GLN A 50 -35.80 22.52 -15.42
CA GLN A 50 -35.97 21.60 -14.30
C GLN A 50 -34.68 21.42 -13.50
N LEU A 51 -33.53 21.46 -14.14
CA LEU A 51 -32.24 21.47 -13.42
C LEU A 51 -32.10 22.80 -12.64
N ALA A 52 -32.53 23.93 -13.18
CA ALA A 52 -32.58 25.21 -12.49
C ALA A 52 -33.60 25.21 -11.33
N LEU A 53 -34.71 24.47 -11.43
CA LEU A 53 -35.63 24.23 -10.33
C LEU A 53 -34.97 23.52 -9.15
N LEU A 54 -34.18 22.50 -9.40
CA LEU A 54 -33.36 21.82 -8.38
C LEU A 54 -32.43 22.80 -7.67
N ALA A 55 -31.70 23.64 -8.43
CA ALA A 55 -30.82 24.66 -7.89
C ALA A 55 -31.61 25.65 -6.99
N GLN A 56 -32.74 26.17 -7.48
CA GLN A 56 -33.56 27.08 -6.72
C GLN A 56 -34.13 26.47 -5.42
N GLN A 57 -34.63 25.25 -5.47
CA GLN A 57 -35.15 24.54 -4.30
C GLN A 57 -34.09 24.27 -3.25
N THR A 58 -32.95 23.77 -3.66
CA THR A 58 -31.81 23.49 -2.76
C THR A 58 -31.32 24.80 -2.12
N ASN A 59 -31.13 25.84 -2.89
CA ASN A 59 -30.65 27.15 -2.40
C ASN A 59 -31.66 27.85 -1.48
N ASN A 60 -32.94 27.55 -1.60
CA ASN A 60 -33.98 27.99 -0.67
C ASN A 60 -34.13 27.09 0.58
N GLY A 61 -33.34 26.01 0.66
CA GLY A 61 -33.36 25.05 1.77
C GLY A 61 -34.49 24.01 1.71
N THR A 62 -35.04 23.80 0.51
CA THR A 62 -36.03 22.77 0.21
C THR A 62 -35.52 21.86 -0.91
N GLY A 63 -35.84 20.59 -0.92
CA GLY A 63 -35.48 19.69 -2.05
C GLY A 63 -34.05 19.16 -2.08
N GLY A 64 -33.16 19.60 -1.20
CA GLY A 64 -31.75 19.15 -1.19
C GLY A 64 -31.47 17.78 -0.62
N ASN A 65 -32.48 17.02 -0.20
CA ASN A 65 -32.29 15.70 0.47
C ASN A 65 -33.27 14.66 -0.10
N VAL A 66 -33.37 14.60 -1.42
CA VAL A 66 -34.19 13.64 -2.18
C VAL A 66 -33.43 13.14 -3.39
N SER A 67 -33.99 12.20 -4.13
CA SER A 67 -33.36 11.56 -5.27
C SER A 67 -33.77 12.19 -6.60
N TYR A 68 -32.79 12.39 -7.48
CA TYR A 68 -32.94 12.98 -8.82
C TYR A 68 -32.26 12.13 -9.86
N ILE A 69 -32.83 12.10 -11.08
CA ILE A 69 -32.26 11.40 -12.23
C ILE A 69 -32.40 12.24 -13.51
N LEU A 70 -31.32 12.31 -14.30
CA LEU A 70 -31.41 12.90 -15.64
C LEU A 70 -32.05 11.92 -16.60
N THR A 71 -33.03 12.38 -17.39
CA THR A 71 -33.68 11.57 -18.41
C THR A 71 -33.21 11.93 -19.83
N ASN A 72 -32.70 13.15 -20.02
CA ASN A 72 -32.17 13.64 -21.29
C ASN A 72 -30.82 14.34 -21.06
N ASP A 73 -30.07 14.57 -22.17
CA ASP A 73 -28.96 15.50 -22.17
C ASP A 73 -29.50 16.92 -21.97
N ILE A 74 -28.73 17.76 -21.25
CA ILE A 74 -29.12 19.11 -20.88
C ILE A 74 -28.12 20.11 -21.44
N ASN A 75 -28.64 21.14 -22.12
CA ASN A 75 -27.84 22.21 -22.68
C ASN A 75 -28.18 23.52 -21.94
N LEU A 76 -27.20 24.11 -21.26
CA LEU A 76 -27.31 25.38 -20.53
C LEU A 76 -26.96 26.62 -21.36
N ALA A 77 -26.67 26.45 -22.65
CA ALA A 77 -26.38 27.57 -23.57
C ALA A 77 -27.59 28.52 -23.67
N ASP A 78 -27.32 29.83 -23.71
CA ASP A 78 -28.35 30.85 -23.94
C ASP A 78 -28.93 30.74 -25.35
N CYS A 79 -30.24 30.67 -25.47
CA CYS A 79 -30.96 30.60 -26.72
C CYS A 79 -30.80 31.87 -27.60
N ASN A 80 -30.38 32.99 -27.05
CA ASN A 80 -30.16 34.23 -27.73
C ASN A 80 -28.72 34.44 -28.22
N GLY A 81 -27.85 33.41 -28.03
CA GLY A 81 -26.45 33.43 -28.41
C GLY A 81 -25.54 34.16 -27.42
N GLY A 82 -26.01 34.43 -26.20
CA GLY A 82 -25.24 34.92 -25.07
C GLY A 82 -24.79 33.82 -24.16
N PHE A 83 -24.56 34.13 -22.86
CA PHE A 83 -24.24 33.19 -21.82
C PHE A 83 -25.23 33.33 -20.67
N ASN A 84 -25.83 32.24 -20.28
CA ASN A 84 -26.62 32.18 -19.05
C ASN A 84 -25.70 31.86 -17.87
N GLU A 85 -25.62 32.78 -16.90
CA GLU A 85 -24.87 32.55 -15.68
C GLU A 85 -25.58 31.45 -14.85
N TRP A 86 -24.90 30.29 -14.68
CA TRP A 86 -25.43 29.19 -13.93
C TRP A 86 -25.35 29.48 -12.42
N VAL A 87 -26.44 29.27 -11.70
CA VAL A 87 -26.48 29.29 -10.23
C VAL A 87 -26.25 27.89 -9.70
N SER A 88 -25.17 27.68 -8.97
CA SER A 88 -24.79 26.35 -8.48
C SER A 88 -25.88 25.74 -7.58
N ILE A 89 -26.06 24.41 -7.69
CA ILE A 89 -26.94 23.64 -6.81
C ILE A 89 -26.28 23.56 -5.44
N GLY A 90 -26.87 24.15 -4.42
CA GLY A 90 -26.25 24.37 -3.11
C GLY A 90 -25.28 25.54 -3.11
N ASN A 91 -25.42 26.44 -2.17
CA ASN A 91 -24.60 27.65 -2.05
C ASN A 91 -24.44 28.11 -0.59
N THR A 92 -23.79 29.25 -0.41
CA THR A 92 -23.73 29.95 0.88
C THR A 92 -24.46 31.28 0.80
N ILE A 93 -25.16 31.62 1.88
CA ILE A 93 -25.69 32.93 2.08
C ILE A 93 -24.87 33.62 3.17
N VAL A 94 -24.11 34.64 2.78
CA VAL A 94 -23.28 35.43 3.71
C VAL A 94 -24.13 36.62 4.18
N THR A 95 -24.36 36.71 5.47
CA THR A 95 -25.00 37.86 6.12
C THR A 95 -23.95 38.64 6.92
N GLU A 96 -24.27 39.84 7.40
CA GLU A 96 -23.35 40.64 8.23
C GLU A 96 -22.90 39.93 9.51
N THR A 97 -23.62 38.92 9.97
CA THR A 97 -23.42 38.25 11.25
C THR A 97 -23.19 36.72 11.13
N ASP A 98 -23.52 36.11 10.00
CA ASP A 98 -23.49 34.66 9.87
C ASP A 98 -23.30 34.22 8.40
N THR A 99 -22.76 32.98 8.22
CA THR A 99 -22.68 32.32 6.94
C THR A 99 -23.57 31.06 6.97
N ILE A 100 -24.61 31.04 6.19
CA ILE A 100 -25.55 29.95 6.09
C ILE A 100 -25.22 29.11 4.87
N PHE A 101 -24.88 27.84 5.09
CA PHE A 101 -24.66 26.88 4.02
C PHE A 101 -25.97 26.21 3.60
N ARG A 102 -26.22 26.13 2.32
CA ARG A 102 -27.31 25.41 1.68
C ARG A 102 -26.73 24.23 0.90
N TYR A 103 -26.72 23.06 1.52
CA TYR A 103 -26.14 21.89 0.93
C TYR A 103 -27.13 21.09 0.10
N PHE A 104 -26.64 20.54 -1.02
CA PHE A 104 -27.27 19.38 -1.61
C PHE A 104 -26.82 18.15 -0.82
N SER A 105 -27.77 17.37 -0.30
CA SER A 105 -27.52 16.18 0.53
C SER A 105 -28.31 14.97 0.03
N GLY A 106 -28.77 15.00 -1.21
CA GLY A 106 -29.55 13.95 -1.84
C GLY A 106 -28.73 13.04 -2.75
N HIS A 107 -29.45 12.26 -3.55
CA HIS A 107 -28.88 11.40 -4.59
C HIS A 107 -29.12 12.02 -5.96
N PHE A 108 -28.06 12.17 -6.75
CA PHE A 108 -28.14 12.67 -8.11
C PHE A 108 -27.50 11.66 -9.07
N ASP A 109 -28.33 11.04 -9.91
CA ASP A 109 -27.88 10.13 -10.95
C ASP A 109 -27.98 10.81 -12.32
N GLY A 110 -26.82 11.12 -12.92
CA GLY A 110 -26.76 11.64 -14.27
C GLY A 110 -27.18 10.64 -15.34
N ASN A 111 -27.33 9.33 -14.99
CA ASN A 111 -27.80 8.32 -15.90
C ASN A 111 -27.02 8.27 -17.24
N GLY A 112 -25.73 8.61 -17.18
CA GLY A 112 -24.86 8.70 -18.34
C GLY A 112 -25.17 9.88 -19.28
N LYS A 113 -26.07 10.80 -18.89
CA LYS A 113 -26.43 11.97 -19.70
C LYS A 113 -25.39 13.08 -19.58
N MET A 114 -25.38 13.95 -20.58
CA MET A 114 -24.50 15.10 -20.67
C MET A 114 -25.19 16.37 -20.19
N VAL A 115 -24.51 17.13 -19.32
CA VAL A 115 -24.84 18.54 -19.05
C VAL A 115 -23.76 19.40 -19.71
N SER A 116 -24.14 20.29 -20.62
CA SER A 116 -23.21 21.06 -21.43
C SER A 116 -23.42 22.56 -21.32
N ASN A 117 -22.36 23.35 -21.66
CA ASN A 117 -22.37 24.79 -21.72
C ASN A 117 -22.67 25.47 -20.37
N LEU A 118 -22.19 24.89 -19.26
CA LEU A 118 -22.24 25.53 -17.95
C LEU A 118 -21.27 26.73 -17.96
N TYR A 119 -21.81 27.93 -17.68
CA TYR A 119 -21.05 29.19 -17.68
C TYR A 119 -21.17 29.90 -16.32
N GLN A 120 -20.01 30.20 -15.69
CA GLN A 120 -19.93 30.89 -14.40
C GLN A 120 -18.74 31.85 -14.34
N HIS A 121 -19.02 33.17 -14.45
CA HIS A 121 -18.00 34.22 -14.42
C HIS A 121 -18.23 35.26 -13.33
N GLN A 122 -19.37 35.26 -12.62
CA GLN A 122 -19.72 36.30 -11.63
C GLN A 122 -20.05 35.69 -10.26
N GLY A 123 -19.71 36.37 -9.22
CA GLY A 123 -20.36 36.53 -7.92
C GLY A 123 -20.32 35.43 -6.87
N GLU A 124 -19.99 34.15 -7.10
CA GLU A 124 -20.11 33.11 -6.10
C GLU A 124 -18.77 32.59 -5.59
N TYR A 125 -18.71 32.20 -4.29
CA TYR A 125 -17.53 31.56 -3.70
C TYR A 125 -17.31 30.13 -4.23
N PHE A 126 -18.39 29.41 -4.55
CA PHE A 126 -18.40 28.00 -4.93
C PHE A 126 -18.94 27.85 -6.35
N LYS A 127 -18.04 27.48 -7.27
CA LYS A 127 -18.35 27.42 -8.70
C LYS A 127 -18.31 25.97 -9.21
N GLY A 128 -19.41 25.50 -9.78
CA GLY A 128 -19.61 24.18 -10.35
C GLY A 128 -21.07 23.91 -10.65
N LEU A 129 -21.40 22.74 -11.19
CA LEU A 129 -22.80 22.30 -11.30
C LEU A 129 -23.44 22.29 -9.91
N PHE A 130 -22.74 21.72 -8.94
CA PHE A 130 -23.01 21.80 -7.52
C PHE A 130 -22.02 22.77 -6.85
N GLY A 131 -22.51 23.73 -6.08
CA GLY A 131 -21.68 24.62 -5.28
C GLY A 131 -21.22 23.95 -3.99
N CYS A 132 -22.16 23.54 -3.15
CA CYS A 132 -21.90 22.89 -1.88
C CYS A 132 -22.73 21.62 -1.73
N THR A 133 -22.06 20.50 -1.42
CA THR A 133 -22.72 19.23 -1.10
C THR A 133 -22.33 18.75 0.28
N ASN A 134 -23.18 17.92 0.91
CA ASN A 134 -22.87 17.30 2.17
C ASN A 134 -23.59 15.95 2.32
N ARG A 135 -22.84 14.85 2.48
CA ARG A 135 -23.37 13.47 2.54
C ARG A 135 -24.30 13.16 1.35
N ALA A 136 -23.92 13.64 0.17
CA ALA A 136 -24.63 13.41 -1.07
C ALA A 136 -24.01 12.21 -1.82
N GLU A 137 -24.79 11.62 -2.71
CA GLU A 137 -24.30 10.70 -3.74
C GLU A 137 -24.50 11.33 -5.13
N ILE A 138 -23.43 11.48 -5.90
CA ILE A 138 -23.47 12.01 -7.27
C ILE A 138 -22.78 11.01 -8.19
N LYS A 139 -23.52 10.50 -9.17
CA LYS A 139 -22.97 9.46 -10.05
C LYS A 139 -23.41 9.61 -11.51
N ASN A 140 -22.65 8.92 -12.40
CA ASN A 140 -22.96 8.76 -13.81
C ASN A 140 -23.23 10.07 -14.53
N THR A 141 -22.55 11.16 -14.14
CA THR A 141 -22.80 12.51 -14.64
C THR A 141 -21.66 12.94 -15.57
N ASN A 142 -21.98 13.25 -16.81
CA ASN A 142 -21.02 13.79 -17.77
C ASN A 142 -21.20 15.29 -17.94
N LEU A 143 -20.10 16.03 -17.96
CA LEU A 143 -20.08 17.46 -18.19
C LEU A 143 -19.22 17.78 -19.42
N SER A 144 -19.66 18.75 -20.24
CA SER A 144 -18.85 19.24 -21.34
C SER A 144 -19.03 20.76 -21.54
N LEU A 145 -18.02 21.40 -22.14
CA LEU A 145 -18.05 22.84 -22.41
C LEU A 145 -18.37 23.68 -21.16
N VAL A 146 -17.86 23.25 -20.00
CA VAL A 146 -17.93 24.02 -18.76
C VAL A 146 -16.94 25.17 -18.86
N ASN A 147 -17.38 26.38 -18.52
CA ASN A 147 -16.55 27.58 -18.50
C ASN A 147 -16.70 28.31 -17.16
N ILE A 148 -15.76 28.02 -16.24
CA ILE A 148 -15.62 28.70 -14.96
C ILE A 148 -14.33 29.53 -15.02
N ASP A 149 -14.43 30.84 -15.00
CA ASP A 149 -13.29 31.73 -15.02
C ASP A 149 -13.54 32.94 -14.10
N ASN A 150 -13.08 32.86 -12.86
CA ASN A 150 -13.31 33.91 -11.88
C ASN A 150 -12.32 33.87 -10.70
N GLU A 151 -12.42 34.89 -9.83
CA GLU A 151 -11.79 34.99 -8.50
C GLU A 151 -12.54 34.15 -7.44
N SER A 152 -13.03 32.95 -7.82
CA SER A 152 -13.70 32.05 -6.87
C SER A 152 -12.71 31.44 -5.87
N GLU A 153 -13.17 31.19 -4.66
CA GLU A 153 -12.35 30.48 -3.66
C GLU A 153 -12.26 28.98 -3.98
N TYR A 154 -13.35 28.40 -4.52
CA TYR A 154 -13.44 26.99 -4.87
C TYR A 154 -14.08 26.80 -6.25
N ALA A 155 -13.40 26.14 -7.16
CA ALA A 155 -13.88 25.82 -8.50
C ALA A 155 -13.72 24.31 -8.79
N GLY A 156 -14.80 23.67 -9.22
CA GLY A 156 -14.82 22.29 -9.71
C GLY A 156 -15.97 22.12 -10.68
N ALA A 157 -15.75 21.51 -11.85
CA ALA A 157 -16.80 21.44 -12.86
C ALA A 157 -18.09 20.80 -12.33
N LEU A 158 -17.96 19.71 -11.57
CA LEU A 158 -19.09 19.01 -10.98
C LEU A 158 -19.45 19.58 -9.61
N VAL A 159 -18.49 19.62 -8.68
CA VAL A 159 -18.70 20.07 -7.31
C VAL A 159 -17.60 21.03 -6.87
N ALA A 160 -17.97 22.22 -6.43
CA ALA A 160 -16.97 23.15 -5.90
C ALA A 160 -16.51 22.75 -4.49
N TYR A 161 -17.44 22.38 -3.61
CA TYR A 161 -17.19 21.98 -2.23
C TYR A 161 -17.97 20.71 -1.87
N ALA A 162 -17.28 19.59 -1.77
CA ALA A 162 -17.82 18.28 -1.43
C ALA A 162 -17.57 17.94 0.05
N GLY A 163 -18.61 17.97 0.88
CA GLY A 163 -18.60 17.56 2.29
C GLY A 163 -19.07 16.12 2.42
N LEU A 164 -18.19 15.14 2.74
CA LEU A 164 -18.56 13.73 2.90
C LEU A 164 -19.49 13.23 1.78
N THR A 165 -19.14 13.50 0.54
CA THR A 165 -19.97 13.22 -0.64
C THR A 165 -19.31 12.14 -1.50
N ASP A 166 -20.06 11.12 -1.86
CA ASP A 166 -19.63 10.08 -2.79
C ASP A 166 -19.85 10.54 -4.25
N ILE A 167 -18.79 10.48 -5.04
CA ILE A 167 -18.80 10.88 -6.45
C ILE A 167 -18.23 9.72 -7.29
N SER A 168 -19.01 9.20 -8.23
CA SER A 168 -18.56 8.06 -9.02
C SER A 168 -18.97 8.13 -10.48
N ASN A 169 -18.08 7.63 -11.36
CA ASN A 169 -18.33 7.57 -12.79
C ASN A 169 -18.78 8.90 -13.38
N CYS A 170 -18.07 10.00 -13.03
CA CYS A 170 -18.37 11.35 -13.47
C CYS A 170 -17.22 11.88 -14.35
N ASN A 171 -17.55 12.37 -15.54
CA ASN A 171 -16.56 12.76 -16.52
C ASN A 171 -16.71 14.23 -16.94
N VAL A 172 -15.59 14.89 -17.22
CA VAL A 172 -15.55 16.28 -17.68
C VAL A 172 -14.74 16.38 -18.95
N SER A 173 -15.29 17.06 -19.96
CA SER A 173 -14.60 17.23 -21.24
C SER A 173 -14.70 18.66 -21.80
N GLU A 174 -13.76 19.04 -22.66
CA GLU A 174 -13.76 20.27 -23.45
C GLU A 174 -14.05 21.52 -22.60
N SER A 175 -13.39 21.66 -21.43
CA SER A 175 -13.81 22.60 -20.38
C SER A 175 -12.65 23.46 -19.88
N ILE A 176 -13.02 24.64 -19.34
CA ILE A 176 -12.09 25.57 -18.69
C ILE A 176 -12.53 25.79 -17.25
N ILE A 177 -11.63 25.55 -16.30
CA ILE A 177 -11.89 25.72 -14.87
C ILE A 177 -10.77 26.54 -14.27
N LYS A 178 -11.07 27.80 -13.92
CA LYS A 178 -10.09 28.72 -13.35
C LYS A 178 -10.57 29.31 -12.02
N SER A 179 -9.63 29.36 -11.08
CA SER A 179 -9.75 30.02 -9.80
C SER A 179 -8.49 30.83 -9.50
N THR A 180 -8.48 32.08 -9.90
CA THR A 180 -7.30 32.97 -9.85
C THR A 180 -6.82 33.28 -8.42
N THR A 181 -7.63 33.03 -7.40
CA THR A 181 -7.30 33.29 -5.98
C THR A 181 -7.42 32.08 -5.07
N GLY A 182 -7.98 30.98 -5.57
CA GLY A 182 -8.39 29.85 -4.74
C GLY A 182 -7.93 28.48 -5.22
N ILE A 183 -8.83 27.53 -5.15
CA ILE A 183 -8.64 26.10 -5.38
C ILE A 183 -9.37 25.70 -6.68
N ALA A 184 -8.71 24.97 -7.56
CA ALA A 184 -9.31 24.47 -8.78
C ALA A 184 -9.13 22.95 -8.91
N GLY A 185 -10.20 22.25 -9.28
CA GLY A 185 -10.18 20.83 -9.64
C GLY A 185 -11.02 20.56 -10.88
N GLY A 186 -10.59 19.64 -11.73
CA GLY A 186 -11.31 19.32 -12.96
C GLY A 186 -12.69 18.77 -12.72
N VAL A 187 -12.89 18.02 -11.63
CA VAL A 187 -14.19 17.49 -11.20
C VAL A 187 -14.62 18.13 -9.89
N VAL A 188 -13.75 18.15 -8.88
CA VAL A 188 -14.06 18.65 -7.54
C VAL A 188 -13.05 19.71 -7.11
N GLY A 189 -13.50 20.88 -6.68
CA GLY A 189 -12.62 21.92 -6.13
C GLY A 189 -12.03 21.49 -4.80
N PHE A 190 -12.87 21.29 -3.80
CA PHE A 190 -12.48 20.87 -2.46
C PHE A 190 -13.33 19.70 -1.98
N ALA A 191 -12.67 18.66 -1.46
CA ALA A 191 -13.30 17.53 -0.78
C ALA A 191 -12.87 17.50 0.69
N GLY A 192 -13.82 17.50 1.63
CA GLY A 192 -13.46 17.55 3.03
C GLY A 192 -14.65 17.62 4.00
N ILE A 193 -14.35 17.73 5.29
CA ILE A 193 -15.34 17.90 6.35
C ILE A 193 -15.69 19.38 6.47
N THR A 194 -16.98 19.69 6.52
CA THR A 194 -17.50 21.04 6.68
C THR A 194 -17.26 21.61 8.09
N PHE A 195 -16.91 22.87 8.18
CA PHE A 195 -16.83 23.60 9.44
C PHE A 195 -18.17 23.53 10.18
N GLY A 196 -18.15 23.12 11.44
CA GLY A 196 -19.33 23.07 12.30
C GLY A 196 -20.12 21.74 12.29
N MET A 197 -19.67 20.74 11.57
CA MET A 197 -20.24 19.40 11.66
C MET A 197 -19.45 18.55 12.66
N ASN A 198 -20.15 18.00 13.65
CA ASN A 198 -19.68 16.86 14.42
C ASN A 198 -19.81 15.64 13.49
N GLY A 199 -18.80 15.40 12.62
CA GLY A 199 -18.73 14.19 11.82
C GLY A 199 -18.50 13.00 12.75
N GLN A 200 -19.28 11.95 12.60
CA GLN A 200 -18.88 10.65 13.10
C GLN A 200 -17.63 10.25 12.34
N ILE A 201 -16.65 9.76 13.04
CA ILE A 201 -15.28 9.51 12.58
C ILE A 201 -15.20 8.34 11.55
N GLU A 202 -16.30 7.62 11.33
CA GLU A 202 -16.37 6.41 10.52
C GLU A 202 -16.87 6.63 9.07
N ASP A 203 -17.17 7.88 8.66
CA ASP A 203 -17.66 8.14 7.32
C ASP A 203 -16.49 8.22 6.32
N VAL A 204 -16.38 7.24 5.44
CA VAL A 204 -15.49 7.25 4.27
C VAL A 204 -16.25 7.74 3.07
N SER A 205 -15.72 8.68 2.31
CA SER A 205 -16.30 9.17 1.08
C SER A 205 -15.37 8.91 -0.09
N ASN A 206 -15.92 8.55 -1.24
CA ASN A 206 -15.16 8.12 -2.39
C ASN A 206 -15.36 9.06 -3.57
N ILE A 207 -14.26 9.38 -4.28
CA ILE A 207 -14.28 9.95 -5.62
C ILE A 207 -13.63 8.91 -6.52
N SER A 208 -14.42 8.22 -7.33
CA SER A 208 -13.96 7.05 -8.06
C SER A 208 -14.38 7.05 -9.53
N SER A 209 -13.54 6.46 -10.38
CA SER A 209 -13.79 6.32 -11.82
C SER A 209 -14.20 7.64 -12.48
N CYS A 210 -13.54 8.73 -12.09
CA CYS A 210 -13.74 10.06 -12.64
C CYS A 210 -12.63 10.42 -13.62
N HIS A 211 -13.00 10.89 -14.82
CA HIS A 211 -12.02 11.14 -15.86
C HIS A 211 -12.19 12.50 -16.48
N ILE A 212 -11.08 13.14 -16.90
CA ILE A 212 -11.10 14.40 -17.62
C ILE A 212 -10.43 14.27 -18.99
N LEU A 213 -11.00 14.96 -19.99
CA LEU A 213 -10.55 14.96 -21.37
C LEU A 213 -10.63 16.38 -21.97
N ASP A 214 -9.52 16.92 -22.42
CA ASP A 214 -9.46 18.28 -22.99
C ASP A 214 -9.97 19.35 -21.99
N VAL A 215 -9.40 19.34 -20.78
CA VAL A 215 -9.77 20.29 -19.72
C VAL A 215 -8.56 21.15 -19.37
N ASN A 216 -8.78 22.47 -19.36
CA ASN A 216 -7.80 23.47 -18.92
C ASN A 216 -8.13 23.90 -17.48
N ILE A 217 -7.24 23.60 -16.53
CA ILE A 217 -7.43 23.87 -15.11
C ILE A 217 -6.33 24.82 -14.65
N ASP A 218 -6.72 25.92 -14.02
CA ASP A 218 -5.81 26.93 -13.50
C ASP A 218 -6.24 27.38 -12.11
N GLY A 219 -5.39 27.19 -11.10
CA GLY A 219 -5.66 27.56 -9.71
C GLY A 219 -4.48 28.24 -9.04
N TYR A 220 -4.72 28.93 -7.93
CA TYR A 220 -3.67 29.64 -7.21
C TYR A 220 -3.02 28.80 -6.09
N TRP A 221 -3.85 28.31 -5.15
CA TRP A 221 -3.34 27.60 -3.96
C TRP A 221 -3.15 26.11 -4.18
N PHE A 222 -4.18 25.45 -4.72
CA PHE A 222 -4.22 23.99 -4.91
C PHE A 222 -4.92 23.70 -6.23
N THR A 223 -4.22 23.07 -7.12
CA THR A 223 -4.74 22.74 -8.45
C THR A 223 -4.59 21.23 -8.69
N GLY A 224 -5.68 20.54 -8.98
CA GLY A 224 -5.67 19.12 -9.29
C GLY A 224 -6.44 18.80 -10.57
N GLY A 225 -5.98 17.83 -11.33
CA GLY A 225 -6.68 17.37 -12.52
C GLY A 225 -8.09 16.85 -12.20
N ILE A 226 -8.25 16.18 -11.09
CA ILE A 226 -9.54 15.67 -10.60
C ILE A 226 -10.00 16.49 -9.39
N VAL A 227 -9.18 16.59 -8.35
CA VAL A 227 -9.54 17.26 -7.09
C VAL A 227 -8.50 18.33 -6.75
N GLY A 228 -8.93 19.57 -6.54
CA GLY A 228 -8.01 20.63 -6.14
C GLY A 228 -7.40 20.38 -4.77
N ARG A 229 -8.21 20.10 -3.76
CA ARG A 229 -7.73 19.79 -2.40
C ARG A 229 -8.62 18.78 -1.69
N VAL A 230 -7.99 17.85 -0.98
CA VAL A 230 -8.62 16.92 -0.04
C VAL A 230 -8.16 17.26 1.38
N ASN A 231 -9.10 17.43 2.32
CA ASN A 231 -8.77 17.64 3.72
C ASN A 231 -9.84 17.02 4.63
N ALA A 232 -9.53 15.88 5.21
CA ALA A 232 -10.45 15.18 6.11
C ALA A 232 -10.49 15.72 7.54
N TYR A 233 -9.87 16.87 7.83
CA TYR A 233 -9.60 17.34 9.18
C TYR A 233 -10.52 18.48 9.63
N GLY A 234 -11.30 18.27 10.72
CA GLY A 234 -11.89 19.30 11.54
C GLY A 234 -10.88 19.85 12.58
N ASN A 235 -10.98 21.13 12.95
CA ASN A 235 -10.07 21.85 13.85
C ASN A 235 -9.52 21.00 15.00
N LEU A 236 -8.22 20.63 14.96
CA LEU A 236 -7.45 20.21 16.11
C LEU A 236 -6.97 21.44 16.90
N THR A 237 -7.73 21.83 17.88
CA THR A 237 -7.18 22.59 19.00
C THR A 237 -6.66 21.60 20.04
N ASN A 238 -5.29 21.48 20.11
CA ASN A 238 -4.55 20.94 21.26
C ASN A 238 -4.97 19.60 21.84
N THR A 239 -4.86 18.50 21.14
CA THR A 239 -4.71 17.19 21.81
C THR A 239 -3.75 16.29 21.06
N LYS A 240 -2.69 15.87 21.75
CA LYS A 240 -1.86 14.71 21.38
C LYS A 240 -2.73 13.45 21.53
N VAL A 241 -3.48 13.11 20.53
CA VAL A 241 -4.14 11.81 20.46
C VAL A 241 -3.75 11.22 19.12
N MET A 242 -2.92 10.21 19.16
CA MET A 242 -2.72 9.28 18.04
C MET A 242 -4.00 8.46 17.93
N VAL A 243 -4.89 8.84 17.04
CA VAL A 243 -6.11 8.08 16.75
C VAL A 243 -6.16 7.83 15.26
N ARG A 244 -6.23 6.57 14.87
CA ARG A 244 -6.35 6.08 13.48
C ARG A 244 -7.78 6.25 12.90
N ASP A 245 -8.69 6.92 13.59
CA ASP A 245 -10.12 6.98 13.24
C ASP A 245 -10.49 8.39 12.80
N TYR A 246 -10.16 8.72 11.54
CA TYR A 246 -10.60 9.98 10.90
C TYR A 246 -11.46 9.68 9.68
N ALA A 247 -12.42 10.55 9.42
CA ALA A 247 -13.14 10.53 8.14
C ALA A 247 -12.12 10.63 7.00
N GLN A 248 -12.16 9.69 6.08
CA GLN A 248 -11.21 9.57 4.99
C GLN A 248 -11.89 9.82 3.66
N TYR A 249 -11.15 10.41 2.73
CA TYR A 249 -11.51 10.44 1.33
C TYR A 249 -10.61 9.49 0.56
N SER A 250 -11.21 8.65 -0.27
CA SER A 250 -10.50 7.84 -1.25
C SER A 250 -10.71 8.39 -2.64
N ILE A 251 -9.60 8.59 -3.36
CA ILE A 251 -9.59 8.98 -4.77
C ILE A 251 -9.09 7.76 -5.53
N VAL A 252 -9.98 7.08 -6.23
CA VAL A 252 -9.69 5.74 -6.77
C VAL A 252 -9.97 5.68 -8.27
N ASP A 253 -9.08 5.04 -9.04
CA ASP A 253 -9.22 4.80 -10.48
C ASP A 253 -9.57 6.06 -11.29
N CYS A 254 -9.05 7.22 -10.89
CA CYS A 254 -9.28 8.47 -11.60
C CYS A 254 -8.13 8.78 -12.58
N SER A 255 -8.44 9.40 -13.71
CA SER A 255 -7.42 9.74 -14.71
C SER A 255 -7.67 11.06 -15.44
N ASN A 256 -6.60 11.62 -15.99
CA ASN A 256 -6.63 12.71 -16.96
C ASN A 256 -6.07 12.27 -18.32
N ASN A 257 -6.19 13.13 -19.33
CA ASN A 257 -5.76 12.83 -20.68
C ASN A 257 -4.63 13.76 -21.13
N VAL A 258 -3.86 13.35 -22.14
CA VAL A 258 -2.70 14.06 -22.70
C VAL A 258 -2.99 15.48 -23.21
N ILE A 259 -4.23 15.79 -23.57
CA ILE A 259 -4.66 17.11 -24.02
C ILE A 259 -5.17 18.00 -22.89
N CYS A 260 -5.21 17.52 -21.64
CA CYS A 260 -5.49 18.35 -20.49
C CYS A 260 -4.30 19.24 -20.15
N TYR A 261 -4.57 20.38 -19.54
CA TYR A 261 -3.55 21.29 -19.01
C TYR A 261 -3.89 21.65 -17.56
N VAL A 262 -2.95 21.35 -16.65
CA VAL A 262 -3.11 21.65 -15.22
C VAL A 262 -2.00 22.62 -14.81
N HIS A 263 -2.37 23.82 -14.42
CA HIS A 263 -1.46 24.88 -14.01
C HIS A 263 -1.86 25.48 -12.65
N GLY A 264 -0.88 25.93 -11.88
CA GLY A 264 -1.15 26.63 -10.62
C GLY A 264 0.12 27.21 -9.99
N GLU A 265 -0.07 28.18 -9.08
CA GLU A 265 1.04 28.92 -8.47
C GLU A 265 1.69 28.21 -7.28
N LYS A 266 0.97 27.33 -6.57
CA LYS A 266 1.49 26.77 -5.31
C LYS A 266 1.63 25.25 -5.31
N ARG A 267 0.56 24.49 -5.32
CA ARG A 267 0.58 23.03 -5.26
C ARG A 267 -0.24 22.47 -6.40
N VAL A 268 0.43 21.77 -7.28
CA VAL A 268 -0.16 21.28 -8.53
C VAL A 268 0.02 19.76 -8.62
N GLY A 269 -1.08 19.06 -8.81
CA GLY A 269 -1.09 17.61 -9.02
C GLY A 269 -1.90 17.21 -10.24
N GLY A 270 -1.46 16.22 -10.97
CA GLY A 270 -2.18 15.70 -12.13
C GLY A 270 -3.55 15.13 -11.75
N ILE A 271 -3.69 14.64 -10.53
CA ILE A 271 -4.94 14.13 -9.97
C ILE A 271 -5.38 15.02 -8.81
N VAL A 272 -4.54 15.23 -7.80
CA VAL A 272 -4.90 15.98 -6.58
C VAL A 272 -3.88 17.07 -6.30
N GLY A 273 -4.31 18.32 -6.12
CA GLY A 273 -3.42 19.43 -5.78
C GLY A 273 -2.80 19.27 -4.38
N MET A 274 -3.61 18.92 -3.37
CA MET A 274 -3.14 18.57 -2.03
C MET A 274 -4.09 17.57 -1.36
N ILE A 275 -3.53 16.60 -0.66
CA ILE A 275 -4.27 15.66 0.18
C ILE A 275 -3.71 15.62 1.61
N CYS A 276 -4.61 15.59 2.60
CA CYS A 276 -4.31 15.28 3.99
C CYS A 276 -5.35 14.28 4.52
N PHE A 277 -4.90 13.23 5.23
CA PHE A 277 -5.78 12.21 5.82
C PHE A 277 -6.70 11.53 4.78
N GLY A 278 -6.14 10.98 3.73
CA GLY A 278 -6.91 10.31 2.69
C GLY A 278 -6.03 9.45 1.81
N THR A 279 -6.65 8.73 0.90
CA THR A 279 -5.98 7.80 0.00
C THR A 279 -6.15 8.23 -1.46
N ILE A 280 -5.08 8.09 -2.26
CA ILE A 280 -5.11 8.12 -3.72
C ILE A 280 -4.64 6.74 -4.19
N ASP A 281 -5.47 6.01 -4.91
CA ASP A 281 -5.15 4.65 -5.33
C ASP A 281 -5.52 4.41 -6.80
N GLY A 282 -4.67 3.66 -7.51
CA GLY A 282 -4.90 3.27 -8.91
C GLY A 282 -5.04 4.43 -9.90
N CYS A 283 -4.66 5.65 -9.55
CA CYS A 283 -4.87 6.84 -10.39
C CYS A 283 -3.76 7.04 -11.43
N GLU A 284 -4.13 7.59 -12.59
CA GLU A 284 -3.24 7.75 -13.73
C GLU A 284 -3.17 9.20 -14.24
N ASN A 285 -1.97 9.77 -14.32
CA ASN A 285 -1.72 11.06 -14.96
C ASN A 285 -1.12 10.90 -16.35
N ASN A 286 -1.73 11.55 -17.32
CA ASN A 286 -1.27 11.58 -18.72
C ASN A 286 -0.99 13.00 -19.22
N CYS A 287 -1.33 14.05 -18.47
CA CYS A 287 -1.18 15.43 -18.90
C CYS A 287 0.08 16.10 -18.34
N SER A 288 0.61 17.06 -19.09
CA SER A 288 1.71 17.91 -18.63
C SER A 288 1.23 18.92 -17.59
N LEU A 289 2.08 19.12 -16.56
CA LEU A 289 1.79 19.98 -15.42
C LEU A 289 2.76 21.14 -15.35
N SER A 290 2.28 22.30 -14.90
CA SER A 290 3.12 23.47 -14.65
C SER A 290 2.77 24.14 -13.33
N GLY A 291 3.76 24.33 -12.44
CA GLY A 291 3.53 24.93 -11.13
C GLY A 291 4.62 25.87 -10.65
N GLY A 292 4.24 26.90 -9.88
CA GLY A 292 5.21 27.79 -9.21
C GLY A 292 5.72 27.25 -7.87
N GLY A 293 5.08 26.23 -7.31
CA GLY A 293 5.46 25.63 -6.03
C GLY A 293 5.73 24.14 -6.14
N ASN A 294 5.12 23.35 -5.24
CA ASN A 294 5.27 21.90 -5.26
C ASN A 294 4.41 21.28 -6.38
N THR A 295 5.04 20.58 -7.31
CA THR A 295 4.34 19.96 -8.43
C THR A 295 4.60 18.46 -8.46
N GLY A 296 3.54 17.65 -8.51
CA GLY A 296 3.65 16.20 -8.58
C GLY A 296 2.76 15.60 -9.66
N GLY A 297 3.24 14.58 -10.36
CA GLY A 297 2.51 13.93 -11.44
C GLY A 297 1.12 13.44 -10.99
N ILE A 298 1.00 12.97 -9.76
CA ILE A 298 -0.26 12.56 -9.15
C ILE A 298 -0.72 13.60 -8.12
N CYS A 299 0.14 13.98 -7.18
CA CYS A 299 -0.24 14.84 -6.07
C CYS A 299 0.78 15.96 -5.85
N GLY A 300 0.33 17.23 -5.81
CA GLY A 300 1.20 18.37 -5.56
C GLY A 300 1.81 18.34 -4.15
N ALA A 301 0.98 18.07 -3.13
CA ALA A 301 1.43 17.86 -1.76
C ALA A 301 0.60 16.82 -1.02
N ALA A 302 1.29 15.88 -0.39
CA ALA A 302 0.73 14.89 0.51
C ALA A 302 1.12 15.20 1.95
N GLY A 303 0.20 15.16 2.90
CA GLY A 303 0.50 15.48 4.28
C GLY A 303 -0.36 14.73 5.28
N TYR A 304 0.21 14.56 6.47
CA TYR A 304 -0.50 14.04 7.64
C TYR A 304 -1.29 12.76 7.36
N TYR A 305 -0.57 11.61 7.25
CA TYR A 305 -1.16 10.29 7.04
C TYR A 305 -1.89 10.12 5.70
N ALA A 306 -1.52 10.89 4.68
CA ALA A 306 -1.97 10.62 3.32
C ALA A 306 -1.28 9.35 2.79
N ILE A 307 -2.04 8.56 2.03
CA ILE A 307 -1.57 7.31 1.43
C ILE A 307 -1.72 7.43 -0.09
N ILE A 308 -0.64 7.19 -0.83
CA ILE A 308 -0.66 7.21 -2.30
C ILE A 308 -0.16 5.85 -2.79
N ASN A 309 -1.06 5.06 -3.38
CA ASN A 309 -0.78 3.70 -3.79
C ASN A 309 -1.00 3.50 -5.30
N ASN A 310 -0.24 2.58 -5.90
CA ASN A 310 -0.50 2.02 -7.22
C ASN A 310 -0.71 3.05 -8.34
N CYS A 311 -0.22 4.28 -8.15
CA CYS A 311 -0.44 5.37 -9.10
C CYS A 311 0.63 5.39 -10.19
N LEU A 312 0.21 5.83 -11.39
CA LEU A 312 1.04 5.89 -12.57
C LEU A 312 1.12 7.31 -13.13
N ASN A 313 2.31 7.87 -13.24
CA ASN A 313 2.57 9.04 -14.07
C ASN A 313 3.17 8.58 -15.40
N ASN A 314 2.42 8.66 -16.48
CA ASN A 314 2.81 8.21 -17.82
C ASN A 314 3.82 9.14 -18.48
N GLU A 315 4.48 8.69 -19.56
CA GLU A 315 5.52 9.41 -20.30
C GLU A 315 5.10 10.83 -20.73
N THR A 316 3.83 11.04 -21.00
CA THR A 316 3.25 12.33 -21.39
C THR A 316 2.99 13.25 -20.21
N GLY A 317 2.99 12.72 -18.97
CA GLY A 317 2.72 13.46 -17.74
C GLY A 317 3.92 14.29 -17.24
N VAL A 318 4.54 15.09 -18.12
CA VAL A 318 5.72 15.91 -17.80
C VAL A 318 5.44 16.87 -16.65
N VAL A 319 6.32 16.87 -15.65
CA VAL A 319 6.18 17.71 -14.46
C VAL A 319 7.16 18.87 -14.52
N SER A 320 6.66 20.10 -14.50
CA SER A 320 7.45 21.32 -14.53
C SER A 320 7.07 22.23 -13.36
N GLY A 321 8.04 22.66 -12.56
CA GLY A 321 7.80 23.55 -11.42
C GLY A 321 9.06 24.25 -10.94
N GLU A 322 8.88 25.28 -10.10
CA GLU A 322 10.02 26.09 -9.62
C GLU A 322 10.70 25.51 -8.37
N SER A 323 9.94 24.82 -7.50
CA SER A 323 10.44 24.41 -6.18
C SER A 323 10.62 22.90 -6.09
N HIS A 324 9.81 22.18 -5.30
CA HIS A 324 9.92 20.75 -5.07
C HIS A 324 9.02 19.99 -6.02
N ASN A 325 9.61 19.28 -6.97
CA ASN A 325 8.87 18.58 -8.00
C ASN A 325 9.15 17.08 -7.94
N GLY A 326 8.13 16.30 -8.15
CA GLY A 326 8.23 14.84 -8.16
C GLY A 326 7.40 14.20 -9.25
N GLY A 327 7.88 13.10 -9.79
CA GLY A 327 7.14 12.34 -10.79
C GLY A 327 5.77 11.86 -10.30
N ILE A 328 5.64 11.60 -9.00
CA ILE A 328 4.39 11.20 -8.35
C ILE A 328 3.93 12.31 -7.37
N VAL A 329 4.77 12.70 -6.42
CA VAL A 329 4.41 13.68 -5.38
C VAL A 329 5.41 14.82 -5.35
N GLY A 330 4.94 16.07 -5.38
CA GLY A 330 5.82 17.24 -5.27
C GLY A 330 6.46 17.31 -3.88
N SER A 331 5.66 17.29 -2.81
CA SER A 331 6.15 17.28 -1.43
C SER A 331 5.29 16.39 -0.55
N ALA A 332 5.92 15.56 0.26
CA ALA A 332 5.30 14.65 1.21
C ALA A 332 5.73 14.97 2.64
N VAL A 333 4.81 14.85 3.61
CA VAL A 333 5.08 15.04 5.05
C VAL A 333 4.21 14.11 5.87
N ILE A 334 4.82 13.16 6.58
CA ILE A 334 4.13 12.14 7.39
C ILE A 334 3.12 11.39 6.52
N SER A 335 3.58 10.82 5.41
CA SER A 335 2.75 10.19 4.39
C SER A 335 3.34 8.85 3.95
N GLU A 336 2.54 8.05 3.26
CA GLU A 336 2.97 6.78 2.66
C GLU A 336 2.81 6.85 1.14
N ILE A 337 3.85 6.43 0.40
CA ILE A 337 3.83 6.34 -1.06
C ILE A 337 4.29 4.93 -1.43
N ASN A 338 3.38 4.11 -1.93
CA ASN A 338 3.64 2.70 -2.15
C ASN A 338 3.33 2.29 -3.59
N SER A 339 4.17 1.43 -4.16
CA SER A 339 3.95 0.77 -5.46
C SER A 339 3.63 1.73 -6.61
N CYS A 340 4.10 2.98 -6.52
CA CYS A 340 3.88 3.98 -7.55
C CYS A 340 4.96 3.92 -8.62
N ARG A 341 4.58 4.26 -9.86
CA ARG A 341 5.47 4.21 -11.02
C ARG A 341 5.50 5.54 -11.77
N ASN A 342 6.71 6.06 -12.00
CA ASN A 342 6.91 7.25 -12.82
C ASN A 342 7.61 6.91 -14.14
N LYS A 343 7.04 7.36 -15.25
CA LYS A 343 7.62 7.27 -16.60
C LYS A 343 7.87 8.65 -17.23
N ALA A 344 7.41 9.72 -16.58
CA ALA A 344 7.51 11.08 -17.10
C ALA A 344 8.75 11.80 -16.60
N THR A 345 9.39 12.52 -17.48
CA THR A 345 10.46 13.47 -17.13
C THR A 345 9.92 14.70 -16.42
N GLY A 346 10.82 15.48 -15.82
CA GLY A 346 10.45 16.73 -15.17
C GLY A 346 11.63 17.70 -15.05
N SER A 347 11.32 18.91 -14.57
CA SER A 347 12.29 20.01 -14.43
C SER A 347 11.99 20.84 -13.19
N GLY A 348 12.95 21.70 -12.80
CA GLY A 348 12.85 22.63 -11.67
C GLY A 348 14.11 22.67 -10.83
N TYR A 349 14.08 23.37 -9.70
CA TYR A 349 15.24 23.46 -8.80
C TYR A 349 15.55 22.14 -8.12
N THR A 350 14.50 21.38 -7.69
CA THR A 350 14.60 20.02 -7.17
C THR A 350 13.67 19.10 -7.93
N PHE A 351 14.13 17.90 -8.26
CA PHE A 351 13.28 16.90 -8.89
C PHE A 351 13.61 15.49 -8.39
N GLY A 352 12.59 14.79 -7.89
CA GLY A 352 12.66 13.37 -7.56
C GLY A 352 11.77 12.56 -8.49
N GLY A 353 12.24 11.40 -8.96
CA GLY A 353 11.44 10.55 -9.84
C GLY A 353 10.11 10.13 -9.24
N ILE A 354 10.06 9.97 -7.92
CA ILE A 354 8.83 9.71 -7.16
C ILE A 354 8.43 10.95 -6.35
N CYS A 355 9.31 11.47 -5.50
CA CYS A 355 8.98 12.59 -4.62
C CYS A 355 10.05 13.68 -4.64
N GLY A 356 9.63 14.95 -4.79
CA GLY A 356 10.55 16.09 -4.78
C GLY A 356 11.16 16.33 -3.41
N LYS A 357 10.31 16.36 -2.36
CA LYS A 357 10.74 16.50 -0.97
C LYS A 357 9.91 15.59 -0.07
N ALA A 358 10.56 14.78 0.75
CA ALA A 358 9.94 13.87 1.70
C ALA A 358 10.41 14.18 3.13
N SER A 359 9.50 14.15 4.12
CA SER A 359 9.80 14.39 5.53
C SER A 359 8.92 13.53 6.43
N ASP A 360 9.55 12.66 7.23
CA ASP A 360 8.85 11.68 8.08
C ASP A 360 7.95 10.71 7.30
N ASP A 361 8.37 10.34 6.08
CA ASP A 361 7.57 9.59 5.13
C ASP A 361 8.04 8.14 4.97
N PHE A 362 7.12 7.27 4.52
CA PHE A 362 7.43 5.92 4.06
C PHE A 362 7.24 5.85 2.54
N ILE A 363 8.32 5.57 1.79
CA ILE A 363 8.25 5.37 0.34
C ILE A 363 8.72 3.95 0.02
N LYS A 364 7.80 3.12 -0.47
CA LYS A 364 8.04 1.69 -0.61
C LYS A 364 7.66 1.17 -1.99
N ASP A 365 8.50 0.26 -2.53
CA ASP A 365 8.24 -0.49 -3.77
C ASP A 365 7.94 0.40 -4.99
N CYS A 366 8.45 1.64 -4.99
CA CYS A 366 8.24 2.61 -6.05
C CYS A 366 9.29 2.48 -7.15
N VAL A 367 8.88 2.71 -8.39
CA VAL A 367 9.73 2.55 -9.58
C VAL A 367 9.79 3.85 -10.38
N ASN A 368 11.00 4.34 -10.65
CA ASN A 368 11.24 5.38 -11.63
C ASN A 368 11.86 4.81 -12.90
N GLU A 369 11.20 5.00 -14.03
CA GLU A 369 11.69 4.64 -15.37
C GLU A 369 12.15 5.85 -16.17
N ALA A 370 11.81 7.05 -15.72
CA ALA A 370 12.12 8.29 -16.42
C ALA A 370 13.56 8.75 -16.24
N SER A 371 14.16 9.23 -17.32
CA SER A 371 15.45 9.94 -17.27
C SER A 371 15.19 11.45 -17.23
N PHE A 372 15.97 12.18 -16.39
CA PHE A 372 15.86 13.63 -16.22
C PHE A 372 17.14 14.24 -15.67
N GLY A 373 17.21 15.59 -15.64
CA GLY A 373 18.24 16.22 -14.85
C GLY A 373 18.91 17.49 -15.34
N GLU A 374 18.81 17.88 -16.60
CA GLU A 374 19.46 19.11 -17.08
C GLU A 374 18.89 20.34 -16.34
N GLY A 375 19.76 21.15 -15.72
CA GLY A 375 19.39 22.35 -14.97
C GLY A 375 18.75 22.10 -13.59
N ILE A 376 18.81 20.86 -13.06
CA ILE A 376 18.25 20.52 -11.75
C ILE A 376 19.39 20.49 -10.73
N SER A 377 19.26 21.26 -9.64
CA SER A 377 20.32 21.32 -8.61
C SER A 377 20.31 20.11 -7.66
N PHE A 378 19.14 19.63 -7.26
CA PHE A 378 18.99 18.46 -6.39
C PHE A 378 18.18 17.41 -7.12
N CYS A 379 18.82 16.28 -7.42
CA CYS A 379 18.23 15.19 -8.20
C CYS A 379 18.28 13.88 -7.42
N GLY A 380 17.19 13.12 -7.48
CA GLY A 380 17.15 11.72 -7.03
C GLY A 380 16.21 10.90 -7.87
N GLY A 381 16.59 9.69 -8.27
CA GLY A 381 15.74 8.80 -9.05
C GLY A 381 14.44 8.45 -8.34
N ILE A 382 14.44 8.47 -7.01
CA ILE A 382 13.27 8.29 -6.15
C ILE A 382 12.93 9.59 -5.43
N VAL A 383 13.85 10.15 -4.63
CA VAL A 383 13.60 11.36 -3.84
C VAL A 383 14.72 12.37 -4.04
N ALA A 384 14.40 13.64 -4.31
CA ALA A 384 15.43 14.66 -4.41
C ALA A 384 15.97 15.09 -3.04
N GLN A 385 15.09 15.35 -2.08
CA GLN A 385 15.46 15.74 -0.70
C GLN A 385 14.62 14.95 0.32
N ALA A 386 15.29 14.22 1.19
CA ALA A 386 14.72 13.32 2.18
C ALA A 386 15.13 13.73 3.61
N ALA A 387 14.21 13.61 4.58
CA ALA A 387 14.48 13.85 5.99
C ALA A 387 13.55 13.01 6.90
N TYR A 388 14.15 12.21 7.80
CA TYR A 388 13.46 11.41 8.84
C TYR A 388 12.51 10.32 8.29
N GLY A 389 12.72 9.83 7.06
CA GLY A 389 11.89 8.85 6.39
C GLY A 389 12.53 7.47 6.23
N VAL A 390 11.76 6.56 5.65
CA VAL A 390 12.17 5.19 5.29
C VAL A 390 11.88 4.94 3.82
N TYR A 391 12.91 4.51 3.10
CA TYR A 391 12.87 4.24 1.66
C TYR A 391 13.25 2.79 1.42
N SER A 392 12.32 1.96 0.97
CA SER A 392 12.56 0.52 0.82
C SER A 392 11.99 -0.06 -0.47
N GLY A 393 12.66 -1.07 -1.04
CA GLY A 393 12.21 -1.76 -2.25
C GLY A 393 12.12 -0.88 -3.50
N CYS A 394 12.66 0.34 -3.46
CA CYS A 394 12.55 1.29 -4.56
C CYS A 394 13.61 1.03 -5.63
N VAL A 395 13.23 1.19 -6.89
CA VAL A 395 14.10 0.93 -8.04
C VAL A 395 14.13 2.11 -9.00
N ASN A 396 15.33 2.54 -9.39
CA ASN A 396 15.52 3.51 -10.46
C ASN A 396 16.14 2.86 -11.70
N TYR A 397 15.47 2.96 -12.83
CA TYR A 397 15.97 2.57 -14.15
C TYR A 397 16.39 3.78 -15.01
N GLY A 398 15.89 4.97 -14.70
CA GLY A 398 16.18 6.17 -15.46
C GLY A 398 17.58 6.72 -15.23
N ASN A 399 18.19 7.29 -16.27
CA ASN A 399 19.42 8.05 -16.10
C ASN A 399 19.16 9.37 -15.39
N ILE A 400 19.95 9.65 -14.35
CA ILE A 400 19.79 10.83 -13.50
C ILE A 400 20.99 11.74 -13.70
N SER A 401 20.72 13.01 -14.05
CA SER A 401 21.77 14.03 -14.12
C SER A 401 21.35 15.30 -13.38
N GLY A 402 22.30 16.11 -12.96
CA GLY A 402 22.03 17.35 -12.25
C GLY A 402 23.28 18.17 -11.95
N ASP A 403 23.07 19.38 -11.43
CA ASP A 403 24.15 20.37 -11.32
C ASP A 403 24.88 20.34 -9.98
N TYR A 404 24.28 19.86 -8.87
CA TYR A 404 24.86 20.01 -7.55
C TYR A 404 24.88 18.72 -6.73
N ILE A 405 23.75 18.24 -6.23
CA ILE A 405 23.64 17.00 -5.44
C ILE A 405 22.77 15.99 -6.19
N VAL A 406 23.37 14.89 -6.61
CA VAL A 406 22.72 13.91 -7.49
C VAL A 406 22.90 12.50 -6.96
N GLY A 407 21.80 11.80 -6.77
CA GLY A 407 21.79 10.39 -6.39
C GLY A 407 20.94 9.54 -7.33
N GLY A 408 21.37 8.33 -7.63
CA GLY A 408 20.58 7.40 -8.43
C GLY A 408 19.23 7.06 -7.80
N LEU A 409 19.14 7.09 -6.45
CA LEU A 409 17.90 6.96 -5.69
C LEU A 409 17.55 8.26 -4.98
N ILE A 410 18.47 8.78 -4.16
CA ILE A 410 18.19 9.95 -3.32
C ILE A 410 19.27 11.01 -3.50
N GLY A 411 18.88 12.24 -3.83
CA GLY A 411 19.81 13.35 -3.91
C GLY A 411 20.44 13.64 -2.55
N MET A 412 19.66 14.13 -1.60
CA MET A 412 20.09 14.41 -0.23
C MET A 412 19.30 13.54 0.76
N LEU A 413 20.01 12.73 1.52
CA LEU A 413 19.48 11.86 2.58
C LEU A 413 19.81 12.48 3.95
N GLY A 414 18.79 12.85 4.71
CA GLY A 414 18.92 13.38 6.08
C GLY A 414 19.21 12.28 7.10
N TYR A 415 18.43 12.25 8.17
CA TYR A 415 18.53 11.20 9.22
C TYR A 415 17.59 10.03 8.91
N ASP A 416 17.69 9.50 7.72
CA ASP A 416 16.79 8.56 7.08
C ASP A 416 17.41 7.19 6.92
N TYR A 417 16.59 6.24 6.40
CA TYR A 417 17.01 4.91 6.05
C TYR A 417 16.69 4.58 4.60
N VAL A 418 17.67 4.02 3.88
CA VAL A 418 17.53 3.42 2.55
C VAL A 418 17.87 1.95 2.63
N GLY A 419 16.95 1.06 2.24
CA GLY A 419 17.19 -0.38 2.29
C GLY A 419 16.42 -1.18 1.26
N GLY A 420 17.03 -2.27 0.76
CA GLY A 420 16.41 -3.09 -0.26
C GLY A 420 16.18 -2.39 -1.60
N CYS A 421 16.98 -1.38 -1.92
CA CYS A 421 16.80 -0.52 -3.09
C CYS A 421 17.87 -0.76 -4.16
N ALA A 422 17.54 -0.44 -5.42
CA ALA A 422 18.45 -0.63 -6.54
C ALA A 422 18.48 0.57 -7.50
N ASN A 423 19.67 0.90 -8.00
CA ASN A 423 19.83 1.83 -9.10
C ASN A 423 20.48 1.13 -10.31
N TYR A 424 19.82 1.18 -11.45
CA TYR A 424 20.29 0.70 -12.74
C TYR A 424 20.68 1.84 -13.69
N GLY A 425 20.13 3.03 -13.48
CA GLY A 425 20.38 4.19 -14.32
C GLY A 425 21.76 4.80 -14.08
N ASN A 426 22.36 5.37 -15.12
CA ASN A 426 23.59 6.14 -14.98
C ASN A 426 23.35 7.44 -14.21
N VAL A 427 24.32 7.83 -13.38
CA VAL A 427 24.24 9.03 -12.56
C VAL A 427 25.37 9.99 -12.95
N THR A 428 24.99 11.22 -13.32
CA THR A 428 25.95 12.27 -13.68
C THR A 428 25.65 13.54 -12.89
N GLY A 429 26.62 14.06 -12.15
CA GLY A 429 26.32 15.21 -11.28
C GLY A 429 27.52 16.13 -11.04
N GLY A 430 27.25 17.13 -10.18
CA GLY A 430 28.22 18.14 -9.75
C GLY A 430 29.00 17.74 -8.48
N GLU A 431 28.79 18.49 -7.36
CA GLU A 431 29.66 18.38 -6.18
C GLU A 431 29.54 17.03 -5.45
N TYR A 432 28.32 16.50 -5.24
CA TYR A 432 28.11 15.22 -4.56
C TYR A 432 27.26 14.32 -5.45
N THR A 433 27.92 13.34 -6.02
CA THR A 433 27.29 12.41 -6.97
C THR A 433 27.46 10.98 -6.49
N GLY A 434 26.37 10.30 -6.23
CA GLY A 434 26.36 8.91 -5.73
C GLY A 434 25.46 8.00 -6.52
N GLY A 435 25.90 6.76 -6.73
CA GLY A 435 25.12 5.76 -7.45
C GLY A 435 23.76 5.47 -6.78
N LEU A 436 23.72 5.54 -5.44
CA LEU A 436 22.46 5.50 -4.69
C LEU A 436 22.12 6.88 -4.09
N VAL A 437 23.07 7.50 -3.36
CA VAL A 437 22.81 8.74 -2.60
C VAL A 437 23.87 9.79 -2.91
N GLY A 438 23.46 11.01 -3.29
CA GLY A 438 24.39 12.12 -3.52
C GLY A 438 25.08 12.55 -2.24
N LEU A 439 24.31 13.02 -1.24
CA LEU A 439 24.78 13.45 0.09
C LEU A 439 24.02 12.69 1.18
N SER A 440 24.73 11.91 1.99
CA SER A 440 24.13 11.09 3.05
C SER A 440 24.51 11.55 4.44
N TYR A 441 23.50 11.82 5.27
CA TYR A 441 23.53 11.90 6.74
C TYR A 441 22.76 10.75 7.39
N GLY A 442 22.25 9.78 6.60
CA GLY A 442 21.42 8.66 7.00
C GLY A 442 22.13 7.32 6.89
N TYR A 443 21.33 6.28 6.88
CA TYR A 443 21.74 4.89 6.79
C TYR A 443 21.42 4.33 5.40
N ILE A 444 22.36 3.61 4.81
CA ILE A 444 22.19 2.91 3.55
C ILE A 444 22.51 1.43 3.78
N ALA A 445 21.56 0.54 3.54
CA ALA A 445 21.77 -0.87 3.77
C ALA A 445 21.10 -1.75 2.70
N ASN A 446 21.56 -3.00 2.54
CA ASN A 446 20.94 -4.01 1.68
C ASN A 446 20.56 -3.47 0.29
N SER A 447 21.40 -2.68 -0.34
CA SER A 447 21.09 -1.96 -1.58
C SER A 447 22.25 -2.02 -2.56
N TYR A 448 21.99 -1.79 -3.85
CA TYR A 448 23.05 -1.87 -4.84
C TYR A 448 22.94 -0.84 -5.97
N ASN A 449 24.09 -0.52 -6.56
CA ASN A 449 24.21 0.32 -7.75
C ASN A 449 24.80 -0.49 -8.93
N ARG A 450 24.16 -0.38 -10.08
CA ARG A 450 24.59 -0.95 -11.37
C ARG A 450 24.99 0.13 -12.36
N GLY A 451 24.37 1.29 -12.27
CA GLY A 451 24.63 2.41 -13.17
C GLY A 451 26.01 3.00 -12.98
N SER A 452 26.60 3.47 -14.04
CA SER A 452 27.86 4.24 -13.96
C SER A 452 27.63 5.57 -13.23
N VAL A 453 28.63 6.01 -12.48
CA VAL A 453 28.60 7.26 -11.72
C VAL A 453 29.71 8.18 -12.18
N SER A 454 29.36 9.37 -12.64
CA SER A 454 30.32 10.32 -13.17
C SER A 454 30.05 11.74 -12.70
N ALA A 455 31.10 12.52 -12.62
CA ALA A 455 30.98 13.97 -12.45
C ALA A 455 31.23 14.71 -13.76
N ALA A 456 30.45 15.75 -13.98
CA ALA A 456 30.60 16.65 -15.14
C ALA A 456 30.67 18.13 -14.69
N ASN A 457 31.41 18.95 -15.47
CA ASN A 457 31.48 20.41 -15.28
C ASN A 457 31.99 20.88 -13.91
N ILE A 458 32.87 20.12 -13.25
CA ILE A 458 33.39 20.49 -11.96
C ILE A 458 34.46 21.55 -12.10
N GLN A 459 34.14 22.74 -11.67
CA GLN A 459 35.16 23.78 -11.44
C GLN A 459 35.76 23.57 -10.03
N HIS A 460 36.93 22.93 -9.95
CA HIS A 460 37.69 22.64 -8.72
C HIS A 460 38.11 23.89 -7.95
N THR A 461 37.18 24.67 -7.44
CA THR A 461 37.48 25.90 -6.70
C THR A 461 37.31 25.80 -5.17
N SER A 462 36.69 24.74 -4.67
CA SER A 462 36.54 24.51 -3.23
C SER A 462 36.65 23.01 -2.92
N GLY A 463 37.54 22.59 -2.06
CA GLY A 463 37.87 21.21 -1.73
C GLY A 463 36.78 20.36 -1.06
N ASN A 464 35.54 20.46 -1.49
CA ASN A 464 34.37 19.72 -0.98
C ASN A 464 33.67 19.06 -2.15
N PHE A 465 34.11 17.88 -2.58
CA PHE A 465 33.65 17.20 -3.75
C PHE A 465 33.71 15.68 -3.52
N GLY A 466 32.73 14.92 -4.02
CA GLY A 466 32.78 13.47 -3.89
C GLY A 466 31.91 12.75 -4.90
N VAL A 467 32.49 11.78 -5.61
CA VAL A 467 31.80 10.86 -6.53
C VAL A 467 31.98 9.45 -6.03
N GLY A 468 30.87 8.80 -5.69
CA GLY A 468 30.92 7.46 -5.12
C GLY A 468 29.92 6.50 -5.77
N GLY A 469 30.31 5.24 -5.92
CA GLY A 469 29.46 4.21 -6.49
C GLY A 469 28.17 3.97 -5.66
N ILE A 470 28.22 4.23 -4.37
CA ILE A 470 27.08 4.18 -3.45
C ILE A 470 26.72 5.58 -2.97
N ALA A 471 27.65 6.32 -2.37
CA ALA A 471 27.37 7.66 -1.87
C ALA A 471 28.44 8.66 -2.34
N GLY A 472 28.03 9.83 -2.85
CA GLY A 472 28.94 10.90 -3.22
C GLY A 472 29.66 11.43 -2.00
N ARG A 473 28.91 11.81 -0.96
CA ARG A 473 29.43 12.15 0.36
C ARG A 473 28.68 11.44 1.46
N ALA A 474 29.40 10.90 2.45
CA ALA A 474 28.85 10.32 3.66
C ALA A 474 29.37 11.05 4.90
N SER A 475 28.46 11.52 5.77
CA SER A 475 28.78 12.30 6.96
C SER A 475 28.20 11.65 8.20
N SER A 476 29.09 11.10 9.05
CA SER A 476 28.79 10.59 10.41
C SER A 476 27.72 9.49 10.49
N ARG A 477 27.61 8.62 9.47
CA ARG A 477 26.60 7.56 9.40
C ARG A 477 27.12 6.29 8.73
N HIS A 478 26.26 5.33 8.53
CA HIS A 478 26.64 3.96 8.31
C HIS A 478 26.14 3.44 6.95
N ILE A 479 26.99 2.68 6.26
CA ILE A 479 26.70 1.98 5.02
C ILE A 479 26.96 0.49 5.25
N TYR A 480 25.92 -0.33 5.10
CA TYR A 480 25.95 -1.75 5.43
C TYR A 480 25.45 -2.60 4.28
N ASN A 481 26.16 -3.69 4.00
CA ASN A 481 25.70 -4.76 3.14
C ASN A 481 25.22 -4.27 1.75
N VAL A 482 26.08 -3.51 1.09
CA VAL A 482 25.82 -2.90 -0.22
C VAL A 482 26.84 -3.36 -1.26
N TYR A 483 26.47 -3.30 -2.54
CA TYR A 483 27.46 -3.44 -3.59
C TYR A 483 27.32 -2.44 -4.74
N ASN A 484 28.42 -2.17 -5.41
CA ASN A 484 28.53 -1.36 -6.63
C ASN A 484 29.21 -2.12 -7.74
N THR A 485 28.58 -2.22 -8.91
CA THR A 485 29.20 -2.76 -10.13
C THR A 485 29.29 -1.71 -11.23
N GLY A 486 28.71 -0.51 -11.01
CA GLY A 486 28.83 0.60 -11.94
C GLY A 486 30.22 1.24 -11.89
N ALA A 487 30.75 1.60 -13.05
CA ALA A 487 32.02 2.32 -13.14
C ALA A 487 31.91 3.72 -12.50
N VAL A 488 32.94 4.14 -11.76
CA VAL A 488 33.03 5.48 -11.16
C VAL A 488 34.14 6.24 -11.86
N PHE A 489 33.84 7.37 -12.51
CA PHE A 489 34.84 8.08 -13.31
C PHE A 489 34.56 9.59 -13.41
N ASN A 490 35.58 10.34 -13.88
CA ASN A 490 35.42 11.73 -14.27
C ASN A 490 35.07 11.79 -15.75
N SER A 491 33.92 12.36 -16.11
CA SER A 491 33.48 12.48 -17.51
C SER A 491 34.33 13.46 -18.33
N ASP A 492 34.93 14.48 -17.69
CA ASP A 492 35.73 15.50 -18.36
C ASP A 492 37.17 15.03 -18.57
N ASP A 493 37.69 14.17 -17.70
CA ASP A 493 39.02 13.55 -17.81
C ASP A 493 39.00 12.13 -17.23
N PRO A 494 38.60 11.11 -18.01
CA PRO A 494 38.50 9.74 -17.56
C PRO A 494 39.85 9.13 -17.10
N GLN A 495 40.98 9.73 -17.44
CA GLN A 495 42.31 9.32 -17.03
C GLN A 495 42.75 9.95 -15.69
N ASN A 496 42.05 10.93 -15.20
CA ASN A 496 42.43 11.69 -14.02
C ASN A 496 41.51 11.36 -12.84
N VAL A 497 41.88 10.33 -12.09
CA VAL A 497 41.17 9.88 -10.91
C VAL A 497 41.68 10.68 -9.72
N TYR A 498 40.95 11.68 -9.30
CA TYR A 498 41.24 12.46 -8.09
C TYR A 498 40.93 11.67 -6.81
N ALA A 499 41.48 12.11 -5.69
CA ALA A 499 41.28 11.48 -4.38
C ALA A 499 39.83 11.43 -3.89
N ASP A 500 38.93 12.15 -4.56
CA ASP A 500 37.53 12.30 -4.20
C ASP A 500 36.57 11.34 -4.95
N TYR A 501 37.11 10.34 -5.67
CA TYR A 501 36.37 9.28 -6.34
C TYR A 501 36.52 7.96 -5.59
N GLY A 502 35.44 7.25 -5.36
CA GLY A 502 35.46 5.96 -4.66
C GLY A 502 34.37 5.01 -5.12
N ASN A 503 34.68 3.71 -5.21
CA ASN A 503 33.70 2.69 -5.61
C ASN A 503 32.52 2.56 -4.64
N ILE A 504 32.70 2.95 -3.38
CA ILE A 504 31.64 2.99 -2.37
C ILE A 504 31.32 4.43 -2.03
N VAL A 505 32.29 5.22 -1.54
CA VAL A 505 32.06 6.60 -1.10
C VAL A 505 33.11 7.51 -1.71
N GLY A 506 32.67 8.61 -2.33
CA GLY A 506 33.57 9.64 -2.88
C GLY A 506 34.27 10.43 -1.76
N TRP A 507 33.52 11.01 -0.85
CA TRP A 507 34.04 11.74 0.29
C TRP A 507 33.36 11.36 1.60
N GLY A 508 34.15 11.00 2.60
CA GLY A 508 33.69 10.75 3.96
C GLY A 508 34.24 11.77 4.95
N ASP A 509 33.38 12.43 5.68
CA ASP A 509 33.79 13.32 6.75
C ASP A 509 33.34 12.77 8.11
N GLY A 510 34.31 12.64 9.00
CA GLY A 510 34.08 12.27 10.39
C GLY A 510 34.59 10.88 10.77
N SER A 511 35.04 10.78 12.03
CA SER A 511 35.56 9.55 12.63
C SER A 511 34.47 8.53 13.00
N ASN A 512 33.19 8.86 12.79
CA ASN A 512 32.04 8.04 13.20
C ASN A 512 31.35 7.30 12.05
N ASN A 513 31.89 7.37 10.84
CA ASN A 513 31.37 6.59 9.73
C ASN A 513 31.71 5.10 9.92
N VAL A 514 30.74 4.25 9.73
CA VAL A 514 30.91 2.78 9.75
C VAL A 514 30.50 2.20 8.41
N TYR A 515 31.40 1.49 7.77
CA TYR A 515 31.17 0.77 6.53
C TYR A 515 31.40 -0.72 6.80
N LEU A 516 30.39 -1.55 6.56
CA LEU A 516 30.43 -2.98 6.84
C LEU A 516 29.80 -3.77 5.70
N ASN A 517 30.46 -4.84 5.25
CA ASN A 517 30.00 -5.67 4.13
C ASN A 517 29.69 -4.84 2.87
N CYS A 518 30.63 -3.98 2.47
CA CYS A 518 30.55 -3.20 1.24
C CYS A 518 31.40 -3.85 0.15
N TYR A 519 30.82 -4.08 -1.01
CA TYR A 519 31.47 -4.80 -2.10
C TYR A 519 31.47 -3.96 -3.39
N TRP A 520 32.47 -4.13 -4.24
CA TRP A 520 32.56 -3.41 -5.50
C TRP A 520 33.28 -4.24 -6.56
N LEU A 521 33.00 -3.94 -7.83
CA LEU A 521 33.74 -4.52 -8.97
C LEU A 521 35.09 -3.80 -9.11
N ASP A 522 36.18 -4.56 -9.05
CA ASP A 522 37.56 -4.04 -9.12
C ASP A 522 38.09 -4.05 -10.54
N ASP A 523 37.44 -3.28 -11.43
CA ASP A 523 37.85 -3.24 -12.85
C ASP A 523 38.87 -2.14 -13.14
N ASP A 524 38.90 -1.05 -12.35
CA ASP A 524 39.58 0.19 -12.71
C ASP A 524 40.67 0.62 -11.72
N ASN A 525 41.07 -0.24 -10.79
CA ASN A 525 41.96 0.11 -9.66
C ASN A 525 41.45 1.31 -8.81
N MET A 526 40.17 1.58 -8.86
CA MET A 526 39.53 2.65 -8.07
C MET A 526 39.49 2.25 -6.61
N PRO A 527 39.88 3.11 -5.66
CA PRO A 527 39.78 2.79 -4.24
C PRO A 527 38.31 2.66 -3.81
N ALA A 528 38.05 1.89 -2.75
CA ALA A 528 36.73 1.81 -2.14
C ALA A 528 36.21 3.17 -1.68
N ASN A 529 37.12 4.00 -1.19
CA ASN A 529 36.86 5.35 -0.69
C ASN A 529 37.79 6.36 -1.37
N GLY A 530 37.26 7.53 -1.71
CA GLY A 530 38.05 8.65 -2.26
C GLY A 530 38.89 9.31 -1.18
N TYR A 531 38.51 10.47 -0.69
CA TYR A 531 39.34 11.34 0.13
C TYR A 531 39.10 11.26 1.64
N HIS A 532 40.22 11.39 2.42
CA HIS A 532 40.41 11.70 3.85
C HIS A 532 39.71 10.90 4.97
N ASN A 533 40.58 10.34 5.86
CA ASN A 533 40.27 9.80 7.19
C ASN A 533 39.20 8.72 7.34
N MET A 534 39.04 7.91 6.32
CA MET A 534 38.15 6.76 6.42
C MET A 534 38.82 5.64 7.23
N PRO A 535 38.14 5.03 8.20
CA PRO A 535 38.60 3.81 8.83
C PRO A 535 38.70 2.70 7.78
N ASN A 536 39.59 1.74 7.98
CA ASN A 536 39.59 0.51 7.18
C ASN A 536 38.18 -0.07 7.16
N LEU A 537 37.73 -0.48 5.96
CA LEU A 537 36.42 -1.09 5.77
C LEU A 537 36.45 -2.52 6.32
N PRO A 538 36.00 -2.78 7.55
CA PRO A 538 35.91 -4.16 8.03
C PRO A 538 34.81 -4.88 7.28
N GLY A 539 35.10 -6.10 6.80
CA GLY A 539 34.15 -6.90 6.09
C GLY A 539 33.92 -6.58 4.62
N SER A 540 34.60 -5.58 4.05
CA SER A 540 34.44 -5.18 2.65
C SER A 540 35.50 -5.79 1.74
N SER A 541 35.17 -6.04 0.49
CA SER A 541 36.06 -6.66 -0.48
C SER A 541 35.72 -6.24 -1.91
N SER A 542 36.75 -6.13 -2.78
CA SER A 542 36.57 -6.02 -4.22
C SER A 542 36.39 -7.41 -4.86
N PHE A 543 35.75 -7.45 -5.99
CA PHE A 543 35.65 -8.66 -6.84
C PHE A 543 36.00 -8.32 -8.29
N TYR A 544 36.47 -9.31 -9.03
CA TYR A 544 37.00 -9.12 -10.39
C TYR A 544 35.95 -9.38 -11.46
N GLN A 545 36.01 -8.59 -12.55
CA GLN A 545 35.19 -8.78 -13.75
C GLN A 545 35.43 -10.19 -14.34
N GLY A 546 34.38 -10.86 -14.74
CA GLY A 546 34.43 -12.20 -15.31
C GLY A 546 34.37 -13.34 -14.28
N ALA A 547 34.38 -13.04 -12.98
CA ALA A 547 33.89 -14.01 -12.00
C ALA A 547 32.37 -14.19 -12.19
N THR A 548 31.91 -15.44 -12.19
CA THR A 548 30.45 -15.62 -12.10
C THR A 548 29.96 -15.00 -10.80
N PRO A 549 28.73 -14.41 -10.76
CA PRO A 549 28.20 -13.78 -9.55
C PRO A 549 28.20 -14.66 -8.31
N THR A 550 28.26 -15.98 -8.49
CA THR A 550 28.33 -17.00 -7.44
C THR A 550 29.76 -17.41 -7.04
N SER A 551 30.81 -16.90 -7.73
CA SER A 551 32.20 -17.28 -7.49
C SER A 551 33.11 -16.13 -7.07
N TRP A 552 32.59 -15.20 -6.30
CA TRP A 552 33.33 -14.05 -5.78
C TRP A 552 34.37 -14.50 -4.76
N ILE A 553 35.56 -13.91 -4.82
CA ILE A 553 36.66 -14.25 -3.88
C ILE A 553 36.33 -13.54 -2.54
N LEU A 554 35.52 -14.17 -1.72
CA LEU A 554 35.28 -13.75 -0.36
C LEU A 554 36.27 -14.45 0.59
N ASN A 555 36.61 -13.78 1.68
CA ASN A 555 37.39 -14.39 2.73
C ASN A 555 36.50 -15.29 3.59
N GLU A 556 36.54 -16.60 3.37
CA GLU A 556 35.75 -17.58 4.11
C GLU A 556 35.90 -17.45 5.63
N ALA A 557 37.10 -17.14 6.11
CA ALA A 557 37.34 -16.97 7.55
C ALA A 557 36.58 -15.77 8.14
N GLN A 558 36.28 -14.77 7.30
CA GLN A 558 35.59 -13.55 7.73
C GLN A 558 34.06 -13.65 7.58
N TYR A 559 33.56 -14.30 6.55
CA TYR A 559 32.13 -14.37 6.21
C TYR A 559 31.51 -15.75 6.46
N GLY A 560 32.31 -16.78 6.75
CA GLY A 560 31.84 -18.16 6.87
C GLY A 560 31.49 -18.82 5.53
N THR A 561 31.61 -18.10 4.43
CA THR A 561 31.33 -18.56 3.06
C THR A 561 32.13 -17.79 2.03
N THR A 562 32.33 -18.39 0.85
CA THR A 562 32.88 -17.74 -0.36
C THR A 562 31.77 -17.36 -1.35
N ASP A 563 30.51 -17.68 -1.06
CA ASP A 563 29.35 -17.33 -1.87
C ASP A 563 28.84 -15.93 -1.52
N MET A 564 28.70 -15.07 -2.52
CA MET A 564 28.31 -13.68 -2.34
C MET A 564 26.86 -13.53 -1.84
N ILE A 565 25.96 -14.37 -2.31
CA ILE A 565 24.55 -14.34 -1.89
C ILE A 565 24.43 -14.76 -0.43
N GLU A 566 25.17 -15.79 -0.02
CA GLU A 566 25.23 -16.21 1.39
C GLU A 566 25.83 -15.11 2.27
N ALA A 567 26.89 -14.43 1.82
CA ALA A 567 27.50 -13.31 2.55
C ALA A 567 26.55 -12.12 2.66
N LEU A 568 25.83 -11.76 1.60
CA LEU A 568 24.84 -10.68 1.60
C LEU A 568 23.64 -11.02 2.50
N ASN A 569 23.15 -12.26 2.50
CA ASN A 569 22.08 -12.69 3.39
C ASN A 569 22.52 -12.70 4.86
N ALA A 570 23.73 -13.17 5.16
CA ALA A 570 24.31 -13.07 6.51
C ALA A 570 24.48 -11.59 6.94
N GLY A 571 24.89 -10.72 6.00
CA GLY A 571 24.95 -9.27 6.21
C GLY A 571 23.59 -8.65 6.52
N SER A 572 22.51 -9.11 5.88
CA SER A 572 21.13 -8.65 6.16
C SER A 572 20.70 -9.00 7.59
N GLU A 573 21.06 -10.18 8.08
CA GLU A 573 20.79 -10.57 9.48
C GLU A 573 21.55 -9.69 10.48
N VAL A 574 22.79 -9.30 10.16
CA VAL A 574 23.56 -8.36 10.99
C VAL A 574 22.88 -6.98 11.00
N VAL A 575 22.44 -6.47 9.85
CA VAL A 575 21.70 -5.21 9.74
C VAL A 575 20.43 -5.25 10.59
N ALA A 576 19.64 -6.31 10.50
CA ALA A 576 18.43 -6.49 11.28
C ALA A 576 18.68 -6.52 12.80
N SER A 577 19.84 -7.01 13.25
CA SER A 577 20.22 -7.06 14.66
C SER A 577 20.65 -5.71 15.27
N ILE A 578 20.89 -4.70 14.42
CA ILE A 578 21.29 -3.36 14.88
C ILE A 578 20.05 -2.67 15.47
N GLY A 579 20.07 -2.34 16.75
CA GLY A 579 18.90 -1.87 17.52
C GLY A 579 18.09 -0.71 16.92
N PHE A 580 18.68 0.07 16.02
CA PHE A 580 17.97 1.10 15.28
C PHE A 580 17.03 0.49 14.22
N PHE A 581 17.39 -0.67 13.66
CA PHE A 581 16.64 -1.35 12.58
C PHE A 581 15.67 -2.43 13.10
N SER A 582 15.80 -2.84 14.37
CA SER A 582 14.99 -3.92 14.97
C SER A 582 13.49 -3.64 14.99
N HIS A 583 13.07 -2.40 14.81
CA HIS A 583 11.66 -1.98 14.77
C HIS A 583 11.19 -1.61 13.35
N MET A 584 12.02 -1.82 12.34
CA MET A 584 11.67 -1.53 10.95
C MET A 584 11.39 -2.83 10.19
N PRO A 585 10.33 -2.89 9.37
CA PRO A 585 9.98 -4.10 8.60
C PRO A 585 10.92 -4.27 7.38
N LEU A 586 12.23 -4.35 7.61
CA LEU A 586 13.25 -4.27 6.56
C LEU A 586 14.14 -5.51 6.54
N ILE A 587 13.54 -6.69 6.49
CA ILE A 587 14.29 -7.91 6.16
C ILE A 587 14.38 -7.98 4.64
N SER A 588 15.45 -7.43 4.08
CA SER A 588 15.78 -7.65 2.68
C SER A 588 16.42 -9.03 2.52
N SER A 589 16.01 -9.76 1.51
CA SER A 589 16.65 -11.02 1.10
C SER A 589 17.41 -10.84 -0.21
N TRP A 590 18.53 -11.56 -0.36
CA TRP A 590 19.32 -11.57 -1.57
C TRP A 590 19.15 -12.91 -2.30
N SER A 591 18.98 -12.88 -3.60
CA SER A 591 18.80 -14.05 -4.44
C SER A 591 19.64 -13.98 -5.72
N GLU A 592 19.73 -15.11 -6.42
CA GLU A 592 20.29 -15.15 -7.77
C GLU A 592 19.40 -14.36 -8.73
N ASP A 593 20.02 -13.77 -9.74
CA ASP A 593 19.33 -13.10 -10.85
C ASP A 593 18.80 -14.11 -11.87
N ILE A 594 17.75 -14.83 -11.51
CA ILE A 594 17.17 -15.89 -12.34
C ILE A 594 16.56 -15.35 -13.64
N GLU A 595 16.04 -14.12 -13.60
CA GLU A 595 15.39 -13.48 -14.74
C GLU A 595 16.36 -12.69 -15.64
N GLY A 596 17.60 -12.56 -15.22
CA GLY A 596 18.62 -11.84 -15.98
C GLY A 596 18.39 -10.32 -16.02
N ILE A 597 17.70 -9.77 -15.04
CA ILE A 597 17.43 -8.32 -14.93
C ILE A 597 18.64 -7.55 -14.39
N ASN A 598 19.60 -8.25 -13.80
CA ASN A 598 20.78 -7.71 -13.14
C ASN A 598 22.10 -8.28 -13.67
N ASP A 599 22.12 -8.76 -14.93
CA ASP A 599 23.27 -9.34 -15.61
C ASP A 599 23.95 -10.47 -14.78
N GLY A 600 23.16 -11.23 -14.02
CA GLY A 600 23.59 -12.34 -13.19
C GLY A 600 24.17 -11.94 -11.83
N TYR A 601 24.16 -10.66 -11.45
CA TYR A 601 24.53 -10.21 -10.10
C TYR A 601 23.38 -10.39 -9.10
N PRO A 602 23.67 -10.57 -7.79
CA PRO A 602 22.62 -10.75 -6.80
C PRO A 602 21.56 -9.65 -6.83
N VAL A 603 20.31 -10.02 -6.74
CA VAL A 603 19.19 -9.09 -6.61
C VAL A 603 18.68 -9.06 -5.18
N VAL A 604 18.23 -7.89 -4.72
CA VAL A 604 17.63 -7.71 -3.40
C VAL A 604 16.11 -7.60 -3.55
N SER A 605 15.39 -8.23 -2.64
CA SER A 605 13.94 -8.10 -2.52
C SER A 605 13.58 -7.34 -1.24
N SER A 606 12.61 -6.47 -1.29
CA SER A 606 11.99 -5.86 -0.12
C SER A 606 11.09 -6.86 0.63
N TYR A 607 10.82 -8.01 0.02
CA TYR A 607 10.06 -9.09 0.64
C TYR A 607 10.99 -10.05 1.38
N PRO A 608 10.63 -10.48 2.59
CA PRO A 608 11.43 -11.44 3.33
C PRO A 608 11.48 -12.77 2.59
N LYS A 609 12.62 -13.47 2.73
CA LYS A 609 12.77 -14.82 2.20
C LYS A 609 11.71 -15.74 2.79
N TYR A 610 10.93 -16.38 1.92
CA TYR A 610 9.81 -17.23 2.34
C TYR A 610 9.88 -18.63 1.70
N PRO A 611 9.65 -19.69 2.46
CA PRO A 611 9.62 -19.71 3.93
C PRO A 611 11.03 -19.75 4.51
N LEU A 612 11.18 -19.36 5.75
CA LEU A 612 12.42 -19.54 6.47
C LEU A 612 12.59 -21.01 6.89
N LEU A 613 13.84 -21.47 6.96
CA LEU A 613 14.13 -22.80 7.49
C LEU A 613 13.69 -22.88 8.97
N GLY A 614 12.93 -23.93 9.32
CA GLY A 614 12.36 -24.10 10.63
C GLY A 614 11.04 -23.35 10.85
N SER A 615 10.44 -22.76 9.82
CA SER A 615 9.06 -22.28 9.90
C SER A 615 8.07 -23.44 10.02
N GLU A 616 7.05 -23.28 10.83
CA GLU A 616 6.03 -24.28 11.12
C GLU A 616 4.63 -23.68 11.07
N TRP A 617 3.70 -24.39 10.46
CA TRP A 617 2.29 -24.00 10.34
C TRP A 617 1.37 -25.10 10.83
N TYR A 618 0.35 -24.73 11.55
CA TYR A 618 -0.73 -25.59 11.98
C TYR A 618 -2.05 -25.07 11.43
N TYR A 619 -2.70 -25.88 10.61
CA TYR A 619 -4.03 -25.59 10.04
C TYR A 619 -5.05 -26.56 10.63
N GLY A 620 -6.21 -26.06 11.01
CA GLY A 620 -7.34 -26.91 11.35
C GLY A 620 -7.84 -27.68 10.12
N ILE A 621 -8.22 -28.94 10.31
CA ILE A 621 -8.92 -29.75 9.30
C ILE A 621 -10.17 -30.35 9.89
N LEU A 622 -11.27 -30.32 9.12
CA LEU A 622 -12.56 -30.89 9.50
C LEU A 622 -12.81 -32.17 8.72
N ASN A 623 -13.18 -33.26 9.39
CA ASN A 623 -13.63 -34.46 8.73
C ASN A 623 -15.12 -34.35 8.32
N ASN A 624 -15.64 -35.34 7.60
CA ASN A 624 -17.04 -35.37 7.17
C ASN A 624 -18.07 -35.40 8.34
N ASP A 625 -17.65 -35.78 9.53
CA ASP A 625 -18.46 -35.80 10.75
C ASP A 625 -18.36 -34.47 11.53
N GLY A 626 -17.56 -33.51 11.01
CA GLY A 626 -17.34 -32.21 11.62
C GLY A 626 -16.40 -32.21 12.82
N ASN A 627 -15.64 -33.28 13.03
CA ASN A 627 -14.58 -33.32 14.03
C ASN A 627 -13.33 -32.65 13.48
N GLU A 628 -12.72 -31.80 14.27
CA GLU A 628 -11.56 -31.03 13.91
C GLU A 628 -10.25 -31.70 14.35
N SER A 629 -9.28 -31.72 13.46
CA SER A 629 -7.92 -32.15 13.69
C SER A 629 -6.96 -31.10 13.10
N TYR A 630 -5.73 -31.44 12.76
CA TYR A 630 -4.79 -30.48 12.23
C TYR A 630 -3.89 -31.02 11.11
N GLN A 631 -3.53 -30.12 10.22
CA GLN A 631 -2.43 -30.28 9.28
C GLN A 631 -1.23 -29.49 9.80
N TYR A 632 -0.11 -30.18 9.92
CA TYR A 632 1.17 -29.59 10.30
C TYR A 632 2.09 -29.51 9.09
N LEU A 633 2.65 -28.34 8.84
CA LEU A 633 3.67 -28.13 7.82
C LEU A 633 4.95 -27.65 8.49
N SER A 634 6.09 -28.12 8.00
CA SER A 634 7.40 -27.70 8.50
C SER A 634 8.39 -27.55 7.36
N CYS A 635 9.09 -26.41 7.32
CA CYS A 635 10.19 -26.17 6.41
C CYS A 635 11.47 -26.82 6.95
N VAL A 636 11.82 -28.00 6.45
CA VAL A 636 12.85 -28.87 7.05
C VAL A 636 14.23 -28.77 6.40
N GLY A 637 14.36 -28.15 5.24
CA GLY A 637 15.63 -28.08 4.55
C GLY A 637 15.55 -27.55 3.13
N ASP A 638 16.67 -27.56 2.46
CA ASP A 638 16.80 -27.14 1.06
C ASP A 638 17.14 -28.35 0.17
N THR A 639 16.78 -28.27 -1.09
CA THR A 639 17.22 -29.17 -2.16
C THR A 639 17.34 -28.40 -3.48
N VAL A 640 17.79 -29.07 -4.54
CA VAL A 640 17.89 -28.47 -5.88
C VAL A 640 17.00 -29.24 -6.85
N ILE A 641 16.07 -28.54 -7.49
CA ILE A 641 15.20 -29.06 -8.56
C ILE A 641 15.40 -28.18 -9.79
N ASN A 642 15.73 -28.78 -10.94
CA ASN A 642 15.96 -28.06 -12.20
C ASN A 642 16.90 -26.85 -12.06
N HIS A 643 18.03 -27.05 -11.35
CA HIS A 643 19.03 -26.02 -11.04
C HIS A 643 18.55 -24.87 -10.13
N LYS A 644 17.37 -24.96 -9.54
CA LYS A 644 16.87 -23.97 -8.57
C LYS A 644 16.95 -24.54 -7.16
N LYS A 645 17.44 -23.74 -6.23
CA LYS A 645 17.43 -24.04 -4.79
C LYS A 645 16.02 -23.87 -4.25
N VAL A 646 15.42 -24.93 -3.73
CA VAL A 646 14.04 -24.95 -3.26
C VAL A 646 13.97 -25.41 -1.81
N LYS A 647 13.00 -24.95 -1.07
CA LYS A 647 12.65 -25.36 0.28
C LYS A 647 11.84 -26.64 0.25
N ILE A 648 12.13 -27.55 1.18
CA ILE A 648 11.35 -28.78 1.41
C ILE A 648 10.35 -28.51 2.52
N ILE A 649 9.07 -28.57 2.17
CA ILE A 649 7.96 -28.51 3.11
C ILE A 649 7.46 -29.93 3.37
N VAL A 650 7.57 -30.38 4.58
CA VAL A 650 6.95 -31.64 5.02
C VAL A 650 5.55 -31.32 5.51
N LYS A 651 4.55 -31.87 4.81
CA LYS A 651 3.14 -31.75 5.14
C LYS A 651 2.66 -33.01 5.86
N THR A 652 2.12 -32.87 7.04
CA THR A 652 1.65 -33.95 7.90
C THR A 652 0.19 -33.71 8.28
N ASN A 653 -0.71 -34.54 7.79
CA ASN A 653 -2.13 -34.52 8.19
C ASN A 653 -2.32 -35.51 9.34
N THR A 654 -2.70 -35.00 10.50
CA THR A 654 -3.12 -35.80 11.66
C THR A 654 -4.64 -35.85 11.67
N LEU A 655 -5.20 -36.98 11.30
CA LEU A 655 -6.65 -37.17 11.19
C LEU A 655 -7.26 -37.47 12.58
N TYR A 656 -8.56 -37.28 12.71
CA TYR A 656 -9.28 -37.48 13.96
C TYR A 656 -9.12 -38.91 14.56
N ASP A 657 -8.96 -39.91 13.71
CA ASP A 657 -8.64 -41.28 14.12
C ASP A 657 -7.18 -41.50 14.52
N LYS A 658 -6.42 -40.40 14.65
CA LYS A 658 -4.98 -40.34 14.91
C LYS A 658 -4.11 -41.02 13.86
N SER A 659 -4.67 -41.32 12.69
CA SER A 659 -3.87 -41.72 11.54
C SER A 659 -3.07 -40.54 11.01
N ILE A 660 -1.86 -40.78 10.55
CA ILE A 660 -0.93 -39.79 10.08
C ILE A 660 -0.67 -40.03 8.57
N ARG A 661 -0.84 -38.99 7.77
CA ARG A 661 -0.44 -38.99 6.36
C ARG A 661 0.59 -37.92 6.14
N GLN A 662 1.67 -38.24 5.45
CA GLN A 662 2.79 -37.34 5.22
C GLN A 662 3.12 -37.27 3.73
N SER A 663 3.36 -36.05 3.27
CA SER A 663 3.87 -35.76 1.91
C SER A 663 4.98 -34.71 1.96
N ARG A 664 5.66 -34.52 0.84
CA ARG A 664 6.66 -33.48 0.68
C ARG A 664 6.27 -32.60 -0.48
N GLU A 665 6.33 -31.30 -0.24
CA GLU A 665 6.12 -30.24 -1.23
C GLU A 665 7.38 -29.42 -1.35
N TYR A 666 7.58 -28.76 -2.49
CA TYR A 666 8.77 -28.00 -2.78
C TYR A 666 8.38 -26.60 -3.19
N ILE A 667 8.94 -25.60 -2.50
CA ILE A 667 8.64 -24.20 -2.81
C ILE A 667 9.91 -23.35 -2.85
N TYR A 668 9.88 -22.29 -3.64
CA TYR A 668 10.90 -21.25 -3.62
C TYR A 668 10.23 -19.89 -3.74
N GLU A 669 10.86 -18.89 -3.16
CA GLU A 669 10.45 -17.49 -3.27
C GLU A 669 11.41 -16.78 -4.22
N TYR A 670 10.85 -15.93 -5.08
CA TYR A 670 11.59 -15.02 -5.94
C TYR A 670 10.82 -13.70 -6.07
N ASN A 671 11.43 -12.60 -5.61
CA ASN A 671 10.91 -11.24 -5.69
C ASN A 671 9.46 -11.08 -5.19
N GLY A 672 9.16 -11.67 -4.04
CA GLY A 672 7.83 -11.64 -3.43
C GLY A 672 6.83 -12.62 -4.04
N CYS A 673 7.22 -13.38 -5.06
CA CYS A 673 6.40 -14.45 -5.62
C CYS A 673 6.84 -15.79 -5.06
N VAL A 674 5.91 -16.59 -4.59
CA VAL A 674 6.15 -17.95 -4.08
C VAL A 674 5.74 -18.95 -5.15
N TYR A 675 6.67 -19.77 -5.56
CA TYR A 675 6.45 -20.81 -6.55
C TYR A 675 6.42 -22.18 -5.89
N TRP A 676 5.52 -23.03 -6.35
CA TRP A 676 5.29 -24.36 -5.84
C TRP A 676 5.58 -25.42 -6.89
N TRP A 677 6.33 -26.43 -6.50
CA TRP A 677 6.58 -27.65 -7.26
C TRP A 677 5.86 -28.81 -6.58
N HIS A 678 4.64 -29.07 -7.00
CA HIS A 678 3.88 -30.22 -6.51
C HIS A 678 4.48 -31.54 -7.03
N ASP A 679 4.91 -31.57 -8.29
CA ASP A 679 5.61 -32.71 -8.91
C ASP A 679 6.95 -32.24 -9.47
N PRO A 680 8.10 -32.74 -8.93
CA PRO A 680 9.43 -32.34 -9.43
C PRO A 680 9.70 -32.67 -10.90
N GLN A 681 8.85 -33.46 -11.55
CA GLN A 681 8.95 -33.78 -12.98
C GLN A 681 8.15 -32.81 -13.88
N GLN A 682 7.37 -31.92 -13.29
CA GLN A 682 6.61 -30.87 -13.97
C GLN A 682 7.26 -29.49 -13.72
N ASP A 683 6.74 -28.45 -14.35
CA ASP A 683 7.14 -27.08 -14.08
C ASP A 683 6.50 -26.57 -12.77
N SER A 684 7.20 -25.64 -12.12
CA SER A 684 6.66 -24.94 -10.95
C SER A 684 5.52 -24.01 -11.36
N THR A 685 4.56 -23.82 -10.45
CA THR A 685 3.47 -22.84 -10.60
C THR A 685 3.59 -21.75 -9.53
N MET A 686 3.14 -20.53 -9.86
CA MET A 686 3.08 -19.46 -8.86
C MET A 686 1.96 -19.77 -7.88
N LEU A 687 2.30 -19.98 -6.60
CA LEU A 687 1.35 -20.24 -5.52
C LEU A 687 0.83 -18.95 -4.91
N TYR A 688 1.74 -18.04 -4.55
CA TYR A 688 1.43 -16.72 -4.00
C TYR A 688 2.17 -15.63 -4.76
N ASN A 689 1.57 -14.45 -4.82
CA ASN A 689 2.25 -13.24 -5.24
C ASN A 689 2.09 -12.17 -4.14
N PHE A 690 3.04 -12.12 -3.18
CA PHE A 690 3.02 -11.11 -2.10
C PHE A 690 3.24 -9.69 -2.60
N ALA A 691 3.76 -9.54 -3.82
CA ALA A 691 3.98 -8.25 -4.46
C ALA A 691 2.76 -7.74 -5.24
N ALA A 692 1.71 -8.55 -5.41
CA ALA A 692 0.55 -8.22 -6.21
C ALA A 692 -0.24 -7.03 -5.65
N ASN A 693 -0.87 -6.29 -6.55
CA ASN A 693 -1.73 -5.15 -6.24
C ASN A 693 -3.18 -5.48 -6.59
N VAL A 694 -4.12 -4.66 -6.15
CA VAL A 694 -5.53 -4.81 -6.48
C VAL A 694 -5.73 -4.90 -7.99
N GLY A 695 -6.44 -5.93 -8.45
CA GLY A 695 -6.70 -6.22 -9.85
C GLY A 695 -5.61 -7.03 -10.56
N ASP A 696 -4.50 -7.39 -9.91
CA ASP A 696 -3.53 -8.33 -10.46
C ASP A 696 -4.09 -9.76 -10.43
N GLU A 697 -3.62 -10.57 -11.39
CA GLU A 697 -4.06 -11.96 -11.56
C GLU A 697 -2.87 -12.89 -11.76
N TRP A 698 -2.96 -14.11 -11.25
CA TRP A 698 -2.04 -15.19 -11.59
C TRP A 698 -2.75 -16.54 -11.63
N THR A 699 -2.17 -17.51 -12.35
CA THR A 699 -2.75 -18.84 -12.49
C THR A 699 -1.94 -19.88 -11.74
N ILE A 700 -2.62 -20.68 -10.92
CA ILE A 700 -2.05 -21.87 -10.26
C ILE A 700 -2.42 -23.09 -11.10
N ASN A 701 -1.42 -23.85 -11.51
CA ASN A 701 -1.57 -25.05 -12.33
C ASN A 701 -1.16 -26.30 -11.54
N VAL A 702 -2.01 -27.33 -11.51
CA VAL A 702 -1.74 -28.62 -10.86
C VAL A 702 -2.19 -29.75 -11.78
N GLY A 703 -1.27 -30.42 -12.44
CA GLY A 703 -1.58 -31.44 -13.43
C GLY A 703 -2.43 -30.88 -14.58
N THR A 704 -3.66 -31.36 -14.73
CA THR A 704 -4.62 -30.87 -15.72
C THR A 704 -5.56 -29.78 -15.19
N ASN A 705 -5.51 -29.49 -13.90
CA ASN A 705 -6.37 -28.52 -13.24
C ASN A 705 -5.67 -27.18 -13.13
N SER A 706 -6.44 -26.10 -13.25
CA SER A 706 -5.95 -24.73 -13.07
C SER A 706 -7.01 -23.82 -12.44
N ILE A 707 -6.56 -22.85 -11.66
CA ILE A 707 -7.40 -21.74 -11.16
C ILE A 707 -6.66 -20.42 -11.41
N THR A 708 -7.41 -19.38 -11.71
CA THR A 708 -6.91 -18.02 -11.79
C THR A 708 -7.30 -17.26 -10.53
N MET A 709 -6.32 -16.73 -9.84
CA MET A 709 -6.48 -15.91 -8.64
C MET A 709 -6.59 -14.45 -9.04
N HIS A 710 -7.47 -13.71 -8.40
CA HIS A 710 -7.65 -12.27 -8.55
C HIS A 710 -7.37 -11.61 -7.20
N VAL A 711 -6.72 -10.44 -7.19
CA VAL A 711 -6.51 -9.65 -5.98
C VAL A 711 -7.63 -8.64 -5.84
N ASP A 712 -8.47 -8.81 -4.82
CA ASP A 712 -9.62 -7.95 -4.55
C ASP A 712 -9.25 -6.77 -3.64
N GLU A 713 -8.35 -7.01 -2.65
CA GLU A 713 -7.94 -6.02 -1.67
C GLU A 713 -6.49 -6.24 -1.24
N VAL A 714 -5.79 -5.15 -0.94
CA VAL A 714 -4.46 -5.14 -0.32
C VAL A 714 -4.53 -4.35 0.98
N GLY A 715 -4.12 -4.96 2.08
CA GLY A 715 -4.20 -4.39 3.41
C GLY A 715 -2.98 -4.67 4.26
N LEU A 716 -3.11 -4.37 5.55
CA LEU A 716 -2.13 -4.68 6.58
C LEU A 716 -2.83 -5.44 7.71
N VAL A 717 -2.16 -6.44 8.26
CA VAL A 717 -2.60 -7.17 9.45
C VAL A 717 -1.48 -7.15 10.49
N GLU A 718 -1.84 -7.16 11.75
CA GLU A 718 -0.90 -7.13 12.87
C GLU A 718 -0.97 -8.46 13.63
N TYR A 719 0.17 -9.14 13.75
CA TYR A 719 0.34 -10.35 14.52
C TYR A 719 1.53 -10.19 15.47
N ASN A 720 1.32 -10.39 16.76
CA ASN A 720 2.36 -10.33 17.80
C ASN A 720 3.23 -9.05 17.70
N ASP A 721 2.58 -7.87 17.64
CA ASP A 721 3.22 -6.55 17.50
C ASP A 721 4.01 -6.35 16.18
N GLN A 722 3.87 -7.24 15.20
CA GLN A 722 4.45 -7.13 13.87
C GLN A 722 3.37 -6.88 12.82
N VAL A 723 3.63 -5.96 11.91
CA VAL A 723 2.69 -5.59 10.83
C VAL A 723 3.10 -6.30 9.54
N PHE A 724 2.17 -7.02 8.95
CA PHE A 724 2.36 -7.77 7.69
C PHE A 724 1.43 -7.23 6.60
N ARG A 725 1.94 -7.21 5.38
CA ARG A 725 1.10 -6.98 4.20
C ARG A 725 0.17 -8.16 4.01
N SER A 726 -1.10 -7.90 3.73
CA SER A 726 -2.12 -8.90 3.41
C SER A 726 -2.79 -8.62 2.07
N LEU A 727 -3.23 -9.68 1.41
CA LEU A 727 -3.98 -9.63 0.16
C LEU A 727 -5.23 -10.47 0.32
N THR A 728 -6.39 -9.90 0.04
CA THR A 728 -7.62 -10.67 -0.14
C THR A 728 -7.69 -11.11 -1.59
N ILE A 729 -7.82 -12.41 -1.81
CA ILE A 729 -7.83 -13.03 -3.13
C ILE A 729 -9.08 -13.85 -3.36
N SER A 730 -9.53 -13.91 -4.60
CA SER A 730 -10.67 -14.72 -5.01
C SER A 730 -10.38 -15.51 -6.29
N ASP A 731 -11.14 -16.57 -6.50
CA ASP A 731 -11.23 -17.34 -7.75
C ASP A 731 -12.68 -17.65 -8.10
N GLU A 732 -12.97 -17.87 -9.39
CA GLU A 732 -14.36 -18.06 -9.90
C GLU A 732 -15.15 -19.18 -9.20
N ASN A 733 -14.48 -20.18 -8.62
CA ASN A 733 -15.11 -21.39 -8.07
C ASN A 733 -14.95 -21.51 -6.55
N ASP A 734 -14.41 -20.49 -5.89
CA ASP A 734 -14.12 -20.47 -4.46
C ASP A 734 -13.30 -21.70 -4.00
N ILE A 735 -12.26 -22.03 -4.77
CA ILE A 735 -11.37 -23.18 -4.52
C ILE A 735 -10.26 -22.80 -3.54
N PHE A 736 -9.69 -21.60 -3.74
CA PHE A 736 -8.54 -21.10 -2.95
C PHE A 736 -8.70 -19.61 -2.59
N SER A 737 -9.93 -19.12 -2.57
CA SER A 737 -10.24 -17.75 -2.15
C SER A 737 -9.95 -17.54 -0.67
N GLY A 738 -9.57 -16.32 -0.27
CA GLY A 738 -9.27 -15.98 1.12
C GLY A 738 -8.20 -14.91 1.25
N THR A 739 -7.50 -14.89 2.38
CA THR A 739 -6.43 -13.91 2.64
C THR A 739 -5.06 -14.58 2.62
N ILE A 740 -4.11 -13.98 1.90
CA ILE A 740 -2.69 -14.31 1.98
C ILE A 740 -2.01 -13.24 2.82
N VAL A 741 -1.17 -13.65 3.75
CA VAL A 741 -0.37 -12.76 4.59
C VAL A 741 1.11 -12.95 4.25
N CYS A 742 1.80 -11.87 3.94
CA CYS A 742 3.23 -11.90 3.60
C CYS A 742 4.01 -12.57 4.75
N SER A 743 4.95 -13.44 4.43
CA SER A 743 5.70 -14.29 5.37
C SER A 743 4.91 -15.39 6.10
N VAL A 744 3.58 -15.36 6.13
CA VAL A 744 2.75 -16.40 6.77
C VAL A 744 2.19 -17.37 5.72
N GLY A 745 1.71 -16.84 4.58
CA GLY A 745 1.04 -17.61 3.54
C GLY A 745 -0.48 -17.45 3.60
N HIS A 746 -1.22 -18.35 2.99
CA HIS A 746 -2.67 -18.29 2.93
C HIS A 746 -3.29 -18.75 4.26
N ILE A 747 -4.15 -17.95 4.85
CA ILE A 747 -4.67 -18.20 6.21
C ILE A 747 -5.71 -19.32 6.29
N THR A 748 -6.33 -19.72 5.18
CA THR A 748 -7.31 -20.83 5.20
C THR A 748 -6.65 -22.17 4.95
N SER A 749 -5.72 -22.25 3.99
CA SER A 749 -5.00 -23.47 3.60
C SER A 749 -3.70 -23.11 2.91
N PHE A 750 -2.58 -23.71 3.29
CA PHE A 750 -1.29 -23.40 2.68
C PHE A 750 -1.21 -23.73 1.20
N PHE A 751 -1.81 -24.84 0.76
CA PHE A 751 -1.89 -25.25 -0.64
C PHE A 751 -3.35 -25.35 -1.09
N PRO A 752 -3.64 -25.21 -2.39
CA PRO A 752 -4.99 -25.38 -2.94
C PRO A 752 -5.38 -26.88 -2.97
N GLU A 753 -5.67 -27.45 -1.80
CA GLU A 753 -5.93 -28.88 -1.60
C GLU A 753 -7.04 -29.42 -2.52
N ARG A 754 -8.02 -28.56 -2.88
CA ARG A 754 -9.13 -28.95 -3.77
C ARG A 754 -8.72 -29.14 -5.23
N LEU A 755 -7.53 -28.66 -5.64
CA LEU A 755 -6.98 -28.89 -6.98
C LEU A 755 -6.25 -30.23 -7.09
N LEU A 756 -5.85 -30.84 -5.97
CA LEU A 756 -5.14 -32.10 -5.96
C LEU A 756 -6.07 -33.26 -6.34
N GLU A 757 -5.63 -34.18 -7.19
CA GLU A 757 -6.43 -35.28 -7.69
C GLU A 757 -6.84 -36.30 -6.60
N ASN A 758 -6.05 -36.40 -5.53
CA ASN A 758 -6.32 -37.27 -4.37
C ASN A 758 -6.96 -36.44 -3.23
N LYS A 759 -8.26 -36.25 -3.29
CA LYS A 759 -8.99 -35.56 -2.23
C LYS A 759 -9.02 -36.44 -0.97
N ASP A 760 -8.32 -36.02 0.07
CA ASP A 760 -8.65 -36.48 1.41
C ASP A 760 -10.06 -36.00 1.79
N SER A 761 -10.77 -36.78 2.57
CA SER A 761 -12.18 -36.52 2.93
C SER A 761 -12.29 -35.50 4.08
N PHE A 762 -11.56 -34.36 3.98
CA PHE A 762 -11.60 -33.30 4.98
C PHE A 762 -11.61 -31.93 4.32
N GLU A 763 -12.05 -30.92 5.07
CA GLU A 763 -12.04 -29.52 4.70
C GLU A 763 -11.03 -28.76 5.59
N MET A 764 -10.41 -27.71 5.03
CA MET A 764 -9.50 -26.84 5.78
C MET A 764 -10.32 -25.88 6.64
N ALA A 765 -9.96 -25.75 7.91
CA ALA A 765 -10.64 -24.89 8.90
C ALA A 765 -9.85 -23.61 9.23
N GLY A 766 -8.74 -23.36 8.52
CA GLY A 766 -7.90 -22.16 8.71
C GLY A 766 -6.65 -22.40 9.55
N ILE A 767 -5.79 -21.38 9.56
CA ILE A 767 -4.54 -21.41 10.30
C ILE A 767 -4.82 -21.28 11.81
N ARG A 768 -4.26 -22.18 12.60
CA ARG A 768 -4.27 -22.12 14.06
C ARG A 768 -3.04 -21.41 14.60
N CYS A 769 -1.87 -21.77 14.08
CA CYS A 769 -0.60 -21.21 14.54
C CYS A 769 0.41 -21.13 13.41
N TYR A 770 1.26 -20.10 13.50
CA TYR A 770 2.48 -19.97 12.72
C TYR A 770 3.68 -19.68 13.61
N TRP A 771 4.73 -20.46 13.44
CA TRP A 771 5.99 -20.33 14.17
C TRP A 771 7.12 -20.00 13.20
N GLU A 772 8.00 -19.11 13.63
CA GLU A 772 9.22 -18.76 12.92
C GLU A 772 10.40 -18.76 13.88
N LYS A 773 11.48 -19.48 13.54
CA LYS A 773 12.68 -19.60 14.40
C LYS A 773 12.40 -20.00 15.86
N GLY A 774 11.30 -20.72 16.09
CA GLY A 774 10.89 -21.19 17.41
C GLY A 774 10.06 -20.19 18.22
N GLU A 775 9.67 -19.08 17.63
CA GLU A 775 8.77 -18.09 18.23
C GLU A 775 7.39 -18.13 17.55
N ILE A 776 6.31 -17.95 18.32
CA ILE A 776 4.96 -17.85 17.78
C ILE A 776 4.79 -16.44 17.17
N ILE A 777 4.54 -16.40 15.87
CA ILE A 777 4.20 -15.16 15.16
C ILE A 777 2.68 -14.96 15.14
N TYR A 778 1.91 -16.05 14.97
CA TYR A 778 0.45 -16.02 14.94
C TYR A 778 -0.12 -17.20 15.73
N GLN A 779 -1.18 -16.94 16.49
CA GLN A 779 -2.01 -17.96 17.14
C GLN A 779 -3.47 -17.48 17.14
N ASP A 780 -4.39 -18.36 16.74
CA ASP A 780 -5.82 -18.04 16.73
C ASP A 780 -6.40 -18.15 18.15
N GLY A 781 -6.47 -17.01 18.84
CA GLY A 781 -6.96 -16.95 20.21
C GLY A 781 -6.17 -17.83 21.18
N ASP A 782 -6.88 -18.62 22.00
CA ASP A 782 -6.29 -19.56 22.96
C ASP A 782 -6.25 -21.01 22.43
N VAL A 783 -6.29 -21.20 21.10
CA VAL A 783 -6.33 -22.52 20.46
C VAL A 783 -4.96 -23.21 20.58
N ASP A 784 -4.92 -24.43 21.09
CA ASP A 784 -3.71 -25.26 21.03
C ASP A 784 -3.43 -25.68 19.58
N CYS A 785 -2.22 -25.46 19.10
CA CYS A 785 -1.86 -25.61 17.69
C CYS A 785 -2.11 -27.02 17.15
N ASP A 786 -1.82 -28.04 17.96
CA ASP A 786 -1.86 -29.46 17.61
C ASP A 786 -3.01 -30.24 18.29
N GLU A 787 -4.01 -29.53 18.80
CA GLU A 787 -5.13 -30.20 19.46
C GLU A 787 -6.13 -30.76 18.43
N ILE A 788 -6.70 -31.93 18.79
CA ILE A 788 -7.76 -32.60 18.03
C ILE A 788 -9.08 -32.34 18.75
N TYR A 789 -10.01 -31.64 18.07
CA TYR A 789 -11.32 -31.31 18.63
C TYR A 789 -12.42 -32.23 18.10
N SER A 790 -13.31 -32.70 18.98
CA SER A 790 -14.56 -33.35 18.58
C SER A 790 -15.71 -32.37 18.65
N GLN A 791 -16.57 -32.29 17.59
CA GLN A 791 -17.79 -31.48 17.65
C GLN A 791 -18.72 -32.04 18.76
N TRP A 792 -19.19 -31.10 19.60
CA TRP A 792 -20.21 -31.43 20.60
C TRP A 792 -21.53 -31.68 19.89
N HIS A 793 -21.91 -32.94 19.80
CA HIS A 793 -23.32 -33.26 19.55
C HIS A 793 -24.11 -32.88 20.80
N PHE A 794 -25.03 -31.95 20.72
CA PHE A 794 -26.09 -31.72 21.73
C PHE A 794 -27.07 -32.88 21.67
N GLY A 795 -26.64 -34.06 21.94
CA GLY A 795 -27.40 -35.28 22.10
C GLY A 795 -26.74 -36.07 23.20
N VAL A 796 -27.52 -36.40 24.17
CA VAL A 796 -27.08 -37.17 25.37
C VAL A 796 -26.52 -38.53 24.94
N ASP A 797 -25.28 -38.60 24.61
CA ASP A 797 -24.50 -39.83 24.66
C ASP A 797 -23.31 -39.60 25.59
N GLU A 798 -23.26 -40.41 26.64
CA GLU A 798 -22.23 -40.44 27.66
C GLU A 798 -20.91 -40.80 27.02
N ILE A 799 -20.06 -39.78 26.72
CA ILE A 799 -18.65 -40.03 26.43
C ILE A 799 -18.03 -40.30 27.81
N VAL A 800 -17.74 -41.54 28.08
CA VAL A 800 -16.81 -41.94 29.14
C VAL A 800 -15.40 -41.73 28.58
N PRO A 801 -14.68 -40.66 28.95
CA PRO A 801 -13.25 -40.62 28.66
C PRO A 801 -12.61 -41.69 29.55
N ASP A 802 -11.86 -42.58 28.98
CA ASP A 802 -11.01 -43.59 29.69
C ASP A 802 -9.78 -42.88 30.32
N ASN A 803 -10.02 -41.75 30.99
CA ASN A 803 -8.97 -40.87 31.56
C ASN A 803 -8.73 -41.11 33.04
N GLY A 804 -9.24 -42.17 33.59
CA GLY A 804 -8.95 -42.54 35.00
C GLY A 804 -9.55 -41.59 36.06
N LEU A 805 -10.53 -40.74 35.71
CA LEU A 805 -11.17 -39.82 36.62
C LEU A 805 -12.69 -40.09 36.70
N ASP A 806 -13.08 -40.97 37.62
CA ASP A 806 -14.48 -41.27 37.90
C ASP A 806 -15.02 -40.38 39.02
N VAL A 807 -16.19 -39.77 38.81
CA VAL A 807 -16.82 -38.87 39.80
C VAL A 807 -18.24 -39.34 40.09
N TYR A 808 -18.52 -39.66 41.34
CA TYR A 808 -19.82 -40.13 41.76
C TYR A 808 -20.21 -39.65 43.17
N PRO A 809 -21.51 -39.55 43.53
CA PRO A 809 -22.62 -39.59 42.58
C PRO A 809 -22.64 -38.35 41.71
N ASN A 810 -23.00 -38.49 40.43
CA ASN A 810 -23.17 -37.40 39.50
C ASN A 810 -24.50 -37.66 38.74
N PRO A 811 -25.61 -36.93 38.99
CA PRO A 811 -25.73 -35.70 39.84
C PRO A 811 -25.49 -35.91 41.33
N SER A 812 -25.01 -34.84 42.01
CA SER A 812 -24.71 -34.82 43.44
C SER A 812 -25.58 -33.80 44.20
N GLN A 813 -25.93 -34.13 45.44
CA GLN A 813 -26.63 -33.22 46.37
C GLN A 813 -25.66 -32.41 47.25
N GLY A 814 -24.34 -32.56 47.07
CA GLY A 814 -23.36 -31.74 47.81
C GLY A 814 -22.04 -32.42 48.13
N ILE A 815 -21.95 -33.75 47.98
CA ILE A 815 -20.72 -34.49 48.19
C ILE A 815 -20.41 -35.32 46.95
N LEU A 816 -19.22 -35.18 46.44
CA LEU A 816 -18.66 -35.97 45.34
C LEU A 816 -17.53 -36.86 45.84
N TYR A 817 -17.40 -38.04 45.26
CA TYR A 817 -16.20 -38.86 45.37
C TYR A 817 -15.50 -38.91 44.02
N VAL A 818 -14.23 -38.61 44.06
CA VAL A 818 -13.39 -38.67 42.87
C VAL A 818 -12.50 -39.88 42.98
N LYS A 819 -12.73 -40.87 42.11
CA LYS A 819 -11.88 -42.04 41.98
C LYS A 819 -10.83 -41.74 40.90
N SER A 820 -9.60 -41.68 41.29
CA SER A 820 -8.49 -41.38 40.42
C SER A 820 -7.32 -42.27 40.78
N GLY A 821 -6.80 -43.01 39.83
CA GLY A 821 -5.59 -43.83 40.03
C GLY A 821 -4.31 -43.01 40.29
N LEU A 822 -4.38 -41.68 40.33
CA LEU A 822 -3.23 -40.80 40.44
C LEU A 822 -3.36 -39.87 41.65
N ILE A 823 -2.76 -40.31 42.77
CA ILE A 823 -2.70 -39.54 44.02
C ILE A 823 -1.68 -38.39 43.87
N ASN A 824 -1.91 -37.26 44.54
CA ASN A 824 -1.16 -36.00 44.53
C ASN A 824 -1.43 -35.10 43.29
N SER A 825 -2.56 -35.27 42.61
CA SER A 825 -2.99 -34.44 41.50
C SER A 825 -3.78 -33.23 41.99
N GLU A 826 -3.56 -32.10 41.39
CA GLU A 826 -4.38 -30.89 41.64
C GLU A 826 -5.72 -30.99 40.93
N TYR A 827 -6.81 -30.55 41.57
CA TYR A 827 -8.09 -30.39 40.91
C TYR A 827 -8.66 -29.00 41.04
N LEU A 828 -9.41 -28.58 40.03
CA LEU A 828 -10.17 -27.34 39.96
C LEU A 828 -11.61 -27.65 39.61
N ILE A 829 -12.57 -26.99 40.25
CA ILE A 829 -13.97 -27.00 39.82
C ILE A 829 -14.28 -25.61 39.28
N VAL A 830 -14.74 -25.55 38.05
CA VAL A 830 -15.07 -24.29 37.36
C VAL A 830 -16.57 -24.27 37.02
N ASN A 831 -17.17 -23.09 37.11
CA ASN A 831 -18.55 -22.88 36.65
C ASN A 831 -18.61 -22.70 35.10
N MET A 832 -19.80 -22.57 34.54
CA MET A 832 -20.03 -22.43 33.10
C MET A 832 -19.47 -21.13 32.53
N MET A 833 -19.02 -20.18 33.35
CA MET A 833 -18.34 -18.95 32.95
C MET A 833 -16.79 -19.10 33.06
N GLY A 834 -16.26 -20.29 33.29
CA GLY A 834 -14.83 -20.55 33.47
C GLY A 834 -14.20 -20.11 34.79
N GLN A 835 -15.01 -19.63 35.75
CA GLN A 835 -14.50 -19.17 37.05
C GLN A 835 -14.28 -20.35 37.97
N THR A 836 -13.09 -20.45 38.61
CA THR A 836 -12.82 -21.47 39.62
C THR A 836 -13.65 -21.22 40.88
N VAL A 837 -14.46 -22.19 41.22
CA VAL A 837 -15.37 -22.15 42.40
C VAL A 837 -14.91 -23.09 43.54
N ALA A 838 -14.05 -24.04 43.27
CA ALA A 838 -13.37 -24.87 44.29
C ALA A 838 -12.05 -25.43 43.70
N SER A 839 -11.07 -25.70 44.58
CA SER A 839 -9.80 -26.31 44.17
C SER A 839 -9.20 -27.09 45.34
N GLY A 840 -8.34 -28.06 45.07
CA GLY A 840 -7.64 -28.86 46.08
C GLY A 840 -6.72 -29.87 45.45
N ILE A 841 -6.24 -30.79 46.28
CA ILE A 841 -5.35 -31.90 45.89
C ILE A 841 -6.08 -33.23 46.15
N ILE A 842 -6.01 -34.15 45.21
CA ILE A 842 -6.49 -35.52 45.33
C ILE A 842 -5.41 -36.29 46.10
N VAL A 843 -5.68 -36.60 47.39
CA VAL A 843 -4.70 -37.24 48.27
C VAL A 843 -4.99 -38.72 48.48
N SER A 844 -6.09 -39.24 47.94
CA SER A 844 -6.48 -40.67 48.03
C SER A 844 -7.25 -41.11 46.81
N ASP A 845 -7.23 -42.41 46.53
CA ASP A 845 -7.94 -43.06 45.39
C ASP A 845 -9.47 -43.07 45.54
N ASN A 846 -10.06 -42.28 46.35
CA ASN A 846 -11.50 -42.04 46.46
C ASN A 846 -11.71 -40.76 47.25
N GLN A 847 -11.19 -39.69 46.70
CA GLN A 847 -11.19 -38.39 47.36
C GLN A 847 -12.60 -37.83 47.49
N GLN A 848 -13.01 -37.52 48.70
CA GLN A 848 -14.25 -36.81 48.94
C GLN A 848 -14.07 -35.33 48.73
N ILE A 849 -14.98 -34.73 47.93
CA ILE A 849 -15.03 -33.28 47.67
C ILE A 849 -16.39 -32.75 48.06
N ASP A 850 -16.43 -31.77 48.97
CA ASP A 850 -17.66 -31.13 49.41
C ASP A 850 -17.98 -29.91 48.49
N ILE A 851 -19.08 -30.02 47.75
CA ILE A 851 -19.62 -28.98 46.87
C ILE A 851 -20.96 -28.44 47.40
N SER A 852 -21.33 -28.75 48.67
CA SER A 852 -22.63 -28.36 49.25
C SER A 852 -22.88 -26.83 49.19
N ASN A 853 -21.82 -26.03 49.26
CA ASN A 853 -21.87 -24.58 49.22
C ASN A 853 -22.00 -24.00 47.79
N LEU A 854 -21.91 -24.82 46.77
CA LEU A 854 -22.08 -24.33 45.39
C LEU A 854 -23.57 -24.29 45.03
N PRO A 855 -24.02 -23.28 44.24
CA PRO A 855 -25.38 -23.27 43.70
C PRO A 855 -25.70 -24.51 42.87
N ASN A 856 -26.99 -24.86 42.77
CA ASN A 856 -27.40 -25.91 41.83
C ASN A 856 -27.04 -25.52 40.41
N GLY A 857 -26.45 -26.42 39.66
CA GLY A 857 -25.95 -26.13 38.30
C GLY A 857 -24.97 -27.15 37.78
N VAL A 858 -24.45 -26.85 36.59
CA VAL A 858 -23.42 -27.66 35.91
C VAL A 858 -22.05 -27.03 36.14
N TYR A 859 -21.10 -27.87 36.47
CA TYR A 859 -19.69 -27.51 36.74
C TYR A 859 -18.77 -28.45 35.97
N LEU A 860 -17.54 -28.05 35.75
CA LEU A 860 -16.48 -28.89 35.18
C LEU A 860 -15.41 -29.11 36.27
N LEU A 861 -15.12 -30.37 36.61
CA LEU A 861 -13.98 -30.74 37.44
C LEU A 861 -12.81 -31.05 36.51
N LYS A 862 -11.71 -30.34 36.67
CA LYS A 862 -10.45 -30.53 35.93
C LYS A 862 -9.41 -31.05 36.91
N ALA A 863 -8.66 -32.06 36.53
CA ALA A 863 -7.53 -32.58 37.31
C ALA A 863 -6.24 -32.46 36.45
N SER A 864 -5.16 -31.99 37.09
CA SER A 864 -3.82 -31.99 36.51
C SER A 864 -2.94 -32.98 37.24
N PHE A 865 -2.46 -33.99 36.55
CA PHE A 865 -1.70 -35.09 37.11
C PHE A 865 -0.19 -34.78 37.18
N VAL A 866 0.51 -35.48 38.05
CA VAL A 866 1.95 -35.29 38.32
C VAL A 866 2.80 -35.60 37.07
N ASP A 867 2.33 -36.44 36.18
CA ASP A 867 2.96 -36.77 34.89
C ASP A 867 2.72 -35.76 33.78
N GLY A 868 2.01 -34.64 34.08
CA GLY A 868 1.65 -33.58 33.13
C GLY A 868 0.35 -33.84 32.35
N SER A 869 -0.24 -35.03 32.50
CA SER A 869 -1.53 -35.32 31.89
C SER A 869 -2.67 -34.57 32.60
N LYS A 870 -3.77 -34.29 31.87
CA LYS A 870 -4.94 -33.61 32.41
C LYS A 870 -6.19 -34.43 32.15
N ALA A 871 -7.12 -34.43 33.07
CA ALA A 871 -8.43 -35.01 32.89
C ALA A 871 -9.52 -33.99 33.29
N ALA A 872 -10.67 -34.09 32.66
CA ALA A 872 -11.81 -33.24 33.00
C ALA A 872 -13.10 -34.06 32.92
N THR A 873 -14.00 -33.83 33.88
CA THR A 873 -15.33 -34.45 33.90
C THR A 873 -16.41 -33.45 34.32
N ARG A 874 -17.58 -33.58 33.74
CA ARG A 874 -18.73 -32.77 34.10
C ARG A 874 -19.37 -33.22 35.39
N ILE A 875 -19.65 -32.31 36.30
CA ILE A 875 -20.42 -32.58 37.54
C ILE A 875 -21.73 -31.74 37.54
N VAL A 876 -22.78 -32.35 38.03
CA VAL A 876 -24.09 -31.72 38.14
C VAL A 876 -24.47 -31.65 39.64
N LYS A 877 -24.63 -30.45 40.17
CA LYS A 877 -25.14 -30.16 41.50
C LYS A 877 -26.65 -29.96 41.46
N GLN A 878 -27.40 -30.74 42.25
CA GLN A 878 -28.87 -30.68 42.38
C GLN A 878 -29.30 -30.23 43.77
#